data_099fb9e6b76e097835987136047b769a
#
_entry.id   099fb9e6b76e097835987136047b769a
#
_cell.length_a   1.000
_cell.length_b   1.000
_cell.length_c   1.000
_cell.angle_alpha   90.00
_cell.angle_beta   90.00
_cell.angle_gamma   90.00
#
_symmetry.space_group_name_H-M   'P 1'
#
loop_
_entity.id
_entity.type
_entity.pdbx_description
1 polymer ?
#
loop_
_entity_poly.entity_id
_entity_poly.type
_entity_poly.pdbx_seq_one_letter_code
_entity_poly.pdbx_strand_id
1 'polypeptide(L)'
;MKRTKLTENNFEVEHVVKTLVDNGYIERLPDNYNQELFLDAEILINFIKTTQPEEWEKLQEQYPENTEDIFLKRVAGEVGKRGTLDVLRNGVKDRGAKFELAYFKPVSGLNPEHERLYKQNKFSVIRQFPFSQKYQKTLDISIFLNGIPIITSELKNHFTGQNYTDAIKQYKYTRDPKEPFLKRCLVHFAVDNDKAFFTTQLEGEFTQFLPFNKDIENPKDKRGFKTAYLYHDIWHPDSMLEIISHYIQIADKKMIFPRFHQLTAVKKIVNSARKLGTGKNYLIQHSAGSGKTFTISWLAHQLSQIHNQQDTRVFDNVIIISDRKVIDRQLKEAVKQFEKTLGVVVWAEKSSILREALETGKNIIVTTIQKFSFVVDEISRLNGRNFAVIIDEAHSSQGGESMTTVKKTLSYTSLENAEEEDPEEKDIEEKILEDIQARGRMANGSFFAFTATPKQQTLELFGEKQPDGSYQAFSLYSMRQAIEEGFILDVLENYMTYKTYFKLMKMIEDDPEYEKRRATTVLKRYVDLHEHAIKKKTEIMLDHFCKNVKGKMNGRAKAMVVTRSRLHAVRYKLEFDRQLKERDGDVKALVAFTGTVKDEGHEFTESNMNGFPESQTVKRFDTDEYRIMIVAHKFQTGFDQPFLQTMYVDKKVQKVNAVQTLSRLNRIPPGKDEVYVLDFINEIDDIRKSFQPYYETTMLSEGTDPNLLYEIERGILKFDIIAQSEIDRFTELWYSTEDQSKLHQVLSSAVKRYEELSKEEKFTFKDNLRRYVKTYAFITQIVTFKDASMEKLYLYSRFLLKKLPPDKKSLPREIVENIDMDRYRIKATYKGGITLEKKEGQIAPLTAIEKQPPVSEYDRLSAIIAKINEIGGTQLTEDDKVKFTRLADKIYGDNHFKESMKTNTKSNLKLLFKRLFDEVMADMYENDLSFYKKIEGNQSVRELIKENLFEDVFKRGMESQL
;
A
#
# COMPACT_ATOMS: atom_id res chain seq x y z
N MET A 1 -21.48 36.29 33.17
CA MET A 1 -22.02 35.04 32.58
C MET A 1 -21.94 33.96 33.63
N LYS A 2 -23.07 33.46 34.12
CA LYS A 2 -23.13 32.33 35.06
C LYS A 2 -22.58 31.10 34.33
N ARG A 3 -21.52 30.48 34.84
CA ARG A 3 -21.07 29.15 34.43
C ARG A 3 -22.18 28.16 34.80
N THR A 4 -23.08 27.87 33.88
CA THR A 4 -23.98 26.72 33.94
C THR A 4 -23.12 25.46 34.03
N LYS A 5 -23.25 24.67 35.06
CA LYS A 5 -22.60 23.35 35.17
C LYS A 5 -23.08 22.53 33.97
N LEU A 6 -22.24 22.33 32.97
CA LEU A 6 -22.47 21.43 31.84
C LEU A 6 -22.48 19.99 32.37
N THR A 7 -23.66 19.48 32.68
CA THR A 7 -23.88 18.07 33.00
C THR A 7 -24.05 17.25 31.72
N GLU A 8 -24.00 15.91 31.80
CA GLU A 8 -24.26 15.00 30.67
C GLU A 8 -25.62 15.31 30.03
N ASN A 9 -26.63 15.55 30.85
CA ASN A 9 -27.96 15.97 30.41
C ASN A 9 -27.97 17.27 29.60
N ASN A 10 -27.10 18.24 29.92
CA ASN A 10 -27.03 19.48 29.14
C ASN A 10 -26.40 19.26 27.77
N PHE A 11 -25.40 18.38 27.64
CA PHE A 11 -24.84 18.03 26.33
C PHE A 11 -25.87 17.33 25.45
N GLU A 12 -26.60 16.34 26.00
CA GLU A 12 -27.66 15.62 25.30
C GLU A 12 -28.77 16.58 24.88
N VAL A 13 -29.37 17.33 25.81
CA VAL A 13 -30.58 18.13 25.57
C VAL A 13 -30.30 19.42 24.80
N GLU A 14 -29.37 20.25 25.35
CA GLU A 14 -29.18 21.62 24.88
C GLU A 14 -28.33 21.68 23.58
N HIS A 15 -27.60 20.63 23.28
CA HIS A 15 -26.71 20.63 22.12
C HIS A 15 -27.15 19.60 21.08
N VAL A 16 -27.22 18.32 21.42
CA VAL A 16 -27.50 17.27 20.44
C VAL A 16 -28.97 17.28 20.02
N VAL A 17 -29.91 17.05 20.95
CA VAL A 17 -31.33 16.93 20.64
C VAL A 17 -31.91 18.24 20.11
N LYS A 18 -31.56 19.38 20.71
CA LYS A 18 -32.01 20.69 20.21
C LYS A 18 -31.57 20.91 18.76
N THR A 19 -30.31 20.56 18.42
CA THR A 19 -29.84 20.69 17.02
C THR A 19 -30.61 19.77 16.08
N LEU A 20 -30.94 18.55 16.50
CA LEU A 20 -31.76 17.64 15.71
C LEU A 20 -33.14 18.20 15.47
N VAL A 21 -33.79 18.74 16.51
CA VAL A 21 -35.09 19.40 16.41
C VAL A 21 -35.06 20.64 15.51
N ASP A 22 -34.02 21.48 15.64
CA ASP A 22 -33.80 22.62 14.74
C ASP A 22 -33.60 22.19 13.28
N ASN A 23 -33.06 20.98 13.05
CA ASN A 23 -32.95 20.33 11.72
C ASN A 23 -34.21 19.60 11.26
N GLY A 24 -35.34 19.73 11.97
CA GLY A 24 -36.63 19.19 11.59
C GLY A 24 -36.98 17.80 12.14
N TYR A 25 -36.25 17.32 13.15
CA TYR A 25 -36.62 16.10 13.87
C TYR A 25 -37.81 16.32 14.80
N ILE A 26 -38.60 15.28 14.95
CA ILE A 26 -39.70 15.25 15.93
C ILE A 26 -39.15 14.61 17.21
N GLU A 27 -39.14 15.38 18.31
CA GLU A 27 -38.82 14.79 19.62
C GLU A 27 -40.01 13.97 20.11
N ARG A 28 -39.76 12.70 20.46
CA ARG A 28 -40.80 11.75 20.90
C ARG A 28 -40.51 11.27 22.30
N LEU A 29 -41.53 10.92 23.05
CA LEU A 29 -41.39 10.31 24.35
C LEU A 29 -41.25 8.77 24.23
N PRO A 30 -40.58 8.11 25.18
CA PRO A 30 -40.48 6.65 25.20
C PRO A 30 -41.83 5.92 25.14
N ASP A 31 -42.89 6.49 25.67
CA ASP A 31 -44.24 5.90 25.66
C ASP A 31 -44.90 5.89 24.29
N ASN A 32 -44.42 6.66 23.31
CA ASN A 32 -44.92 6.65 21.93
C ASN A 32 -44.38 5.46 21.11
N TYR A 33 -43.48 4.68 21.66
CA TYR A 33 -42.80 3.58 20.98
C TYR A 33 -43.45 2.24 21.35
N ASN A 34 -43.74 1.43 20.34
CA ASN A 34 -44.21 0.08 20.55
C ASN A 34 -43.05 -0.89 20.80
N GLN A 35 -42.89 -1.31 22.06
CA GLN A 35 -41.77 -2.17 22.45
C GLN A 35 -41.86 -3.62 21.93
N GLU A 36 -43.03 -4.10 21.53
CA GLU A 36 -43.21 -5.45 20.96
C GLU A 36 -42.77 -5.50 19.51
N LEU A 37 -43.14 -4.46 18.75
CA LEU A 37 -42.86 -4.37 17.33
C LEU A 37 -41.56 -3.66 17.03
N PHE A 38 -40.96 -2.95 18.00
CA PHE A 38 -39.79 -2.10 17.82
C PHE A 38 -39.98 -1.01 16.78
N LEU A 39 -41.15 -0.33 16.79
CA LEU A 39 -41.53 0.72 15.86
C LEU A 39 -42.21 1.89 16.58
N ASP A 40 -42.06 3.12 16.06
CA ASP A 40 -42.96 4.22 16.34
C ASP A 40 -44.21 4.09 15.42
N ALA A 41 -45.22 3.44 15.92
CA ALA A 41 -46.40 3.06 15.13
C ALA A 41 -47.15 4.27 14.57
N GLU A 42 -47.34 5.33 15.35
CA GLU A 42 -48.05 6.54 14.95
C GLU A 42 -47.39 7.23 13.75
N ILE A 43 -46.04 7.44 13.86
CA ILE A 43 -45.28 8.08 12.76
C ILE A 43 -45.34 7.21 11.50
N LEU A 44 -45.16 5.89 11.63
CA LEU A 44 -45.16 4.98 10.49
C LEU A 44 -46.54 4.96 9.77
N ILE A 45 -47.63 4.80 10.52
CA ILE A 45 -48.97 4.77 9.93
C ILE A 45 -49.31 6.10 9.26
N ASN A 46 -49.03 7.23 9.92
CA ASN A 46 -49.26 8.56 9.36
C ASN A 46 -48.45 8.77 8.07
N PHE A 47 -47.19 8.35 8.04
CA PHE A 47 -46.37 8.42 6.84
C PHE A 47 -46.98 7.64 5.68
N ILE A 48 -47.35 6.40 5.90
CA ILE A 48 -47.95 5.55 4.86
C ILE A 48 -49.28 6.13 4.34
N LYS A 49 -50.20 6.47 5.22
CA LYS A 49 -51.49 7.04 4.82
C LYS A 49 -51.34 8.37 4.05
N THR A 50 -50.36 9.18 4.41
CA THR A 50 -50.14 10.47 3.74
C THR A 50 -49.45 10.32 2.38
N THR A 51 -48.58 9.36 2.23
CA THR A 51 -47.76 9.22 1.01
C THR A 51 -48.29 8.19 0.04
N GLN A 52 -49.09 7.21 0.49
CA GLN A 52 -49.56 6.05 -0.30
C GLN A 52 -51.01 5.69 0.03
N PRO A 53 -51.94 6.65 -0.08
CA PRO A 53 -53.38 6.40 0.28
C PRO A 53 -54.00 5.27 -0.54
N GLU A 54 -53.71 5.18 -1.84
CA GLU A 54 -54.28 4.13 -2.71
C GLU A 54 -53.83 2.73 -2.30
N GLU A 55 -52.55 2.56 -1.96
CA GLU A 55 -52.02 1.26 -1.49
C GLU A 55 -52.57 0.91 -0.10
N TRP A 56 -52.82 1.94 0.73
CA TRP A 56 -53.45 1.77 2.03
C TRP A 56 -54.89 1.33 1.91
N GLU A 57 -55.69 1.91 1.00
CA GLU A 57 -57.06 1.52 0.70
C GLU A 57 -57.14 0.08 0.22
N LYS A 58 -56.26 -0.34 -0.70
CA LYS A 58 -56.16 -1.74 -1.15
C LYS A 58 -55.88 -2.70 0.01
N LEU A 59 -55.01 -2.32 0.96
CA LEU A 59 -54.74 -3.13 2.13
C LEU A 59 -55.97 -3.18 3.07
N GLN A 60 -56.66 -2.05 3.24
CA GLN A 60 -57.85 -1.95 4.09
C GLN A 60 -59.01 -2.80 3.57
N GLU A 61 -59.19 -2.90 2.25
CA GLU A 61 -60.14 -3.83 1.64
C GLU A 61 -59.85 -5.29 1.96
N GLN A 62 -58.56 -5.65 2.06
CA GLN A 62 -58.08 -7.02 2.39
C GLN A 62 -58.23 -7.36 3.87
N TYR A 63 -58.10 -6.34 4.74
CA TYR A 63 -58.16 -6.47 6.19
C TYR A 63 -59.07 -5.38 6.80
N PRO A 64 -60.38 -5.44 6.64
CA PRO A 64 -61.29 -4.39 7.10
C PRO A 64 -61.20 -4.12 8.61
N GLU A 65 -60.89 -5.16 9.39
CA GLU A 65 -60.68 -5.06 10.82
C GLU A 65 -59.18 -5.19 11.12
N ASN A 66 -58.61 -4.29 11.95
CA ASN A 66 -57.23 -4.33 12.42
C ASN A 66 -56.14 -4.11 11.34
N THR A 67 -56.41 -3.38 10.27
CA THR A 67 -55.48 -3.09 9.18
C THR A 67 -54.12 -2.56 9.71
N GLU A 68 -54.15 -1.62 10.64
CA GLU A 68 -52.95 -0.99 11.20
C GLU A 68 -52.07 -2.01 11.94
N ASP A 69 -52.65 -2.81 12.82
CA ASP A 69 -51.93 -3.84 13.57
C ASP A 69 -51.31 -4.91 12.68
N ILE A 70 -52.05 -5.33 11.64
CA ILE A 70 -51.55 -6.32 10.68
C ILE A 70 -50.38 -5.74 9.88
N PHE A 71 -50.53 -4.51 9.40
CA PHE A 71 -49.48 -3.81 8.66
C PHE A 71 -48.21 -3.63 9.50
N LEU A 72 -48.36 -3.15 10.76
CA LEU A 72 -47.23 -2.97 11.68
C LEU A 72 -46.51 -4.30 11.95
N LYS A 73 -47.27 -5.39 12.20
CA LYS A 73 -46.69 -6.74 12.38
C LYS A 73 -46.00 -7.24 11.11
N ARG A 74 -46.56 -6.93 9.93
CA ARG A 74 -45.95 -7.25 8.65
C ARG A 74 -44.63 -6.53 8.47
N VAL A 75 -44.58 -5.21 8.67
CA VAL A 75 -43.32 -4.42 8.61
C VAL A 75 -42.30 -4.92 9.63
N ALA A 76 -42.70 -5.13 10.88
CA ALA A 76 -41.79 -5.63 11.92
C ALA A 76 -41.22 -7.03 11.57
N GLY A 77 -42.04 -7.90 10.96
CA GLY A 77 -41.66 -9.21 10.49
C GLY A 77 -40.69 -9.15 9.31
N GLU A 78 -40.89 -8.27 8.33
CA GLU A 78 -39.99 -8.08 7.20
C GLU A 78 -38.66 -7.45 7.63
N VAL A 79 -38.66 -6.47 8.54
CA VAL A 79 -37.45 -5.93 9.16
C VAL A 79 -36.65 -7.04 9.86
N GLY A 80 -37.31 -7.94 10.56
CA GLY A 80 -36.66 -9.08 11.22
C GLY A 80 -36.03 -10.09 10.24
N LYS A 81 -36.66 -10.28 9.05
CA LYS A 81 -36.19 -11.26 8.05
C LYS A 81 -35.17 -10.70 7.09
N ARG A 82 -35.35 -9.49 6.58
CA ARG A 82 -34.59 -8.86 5.49
C ARG A 82 -33.62 -7.80 6.01
N GLY A 83 -33.82 -7.32 7.22
CA GLY A 83 -33.07 -6.21 7.80
C GLY A 83 -33.64 -4.84 7.45
N THR A 84 -33.36 -3.86 8.29
CA THR A 84 -33.86 -2.47 8.16
C THR A 84 -33.41 -1.80 6.86
N LEU A 85 -32.15 -1.99 6.46
CA LEU A 85 -31.64 -1.39 5.22
C LEU A 85 -32.40 -1.83 3.98
N ASP A 86 -32.65 -3.13 3.86
CA ASP A 86 -33.38 -3.67 2.70
C ASP A 86 -34.84 -3.18 2.67
N VAL A 87 -35.52 -3.18 3.83
CA VAL A 87 -36.91 -2.76 3.96
C VAL A 87 -37.07 -1.26 3.66
N LEU A 88 -36.12 -0.42 4.11
CA LEU A 88 -36.13 1.02 3.78
C LEU A 88 -35.93 1.29 2.28
N ARG A 89 -35.08 0.48 1.61
CA ARG A 89 -34.75 0.68 0.19
C ARG A 89 -35.76 0.06 -0.78
N ASN A 90 -36.36 -1.06 -0.42
CA ASN A 90 -37.15 -1.90 -1.34
C ASN A 90 -38.61 -2.05 -0.91
N GLY A 91 -38.94 -1.40 0.21
CA GLY A 91 -40.31 -1.44 0.72
C GLY A 91 -40.82 -2.81 1.18
N VAL A 92 -42.10 -2.90 1.45
CA VAL A 92 -42.81 -4.11 1.90
C VAL A 92 -43.99 -4.38 1.01
N LYS A 93 -44.27 -5.65 0.71
CA LYS A 93 -45.44 -6.07 -0.03
C LYS A 93 -46.39 -6.90 0.85
N ASP A 94 -47.68 -6.65 0.77
CA ASP A 94 -48.70 -7.45 1.42
C ASP A 94 -49.93 -7.57 0.53
N ARG A 95 -50.37 -8.78 0.20
CA ARG A 95 -51.58 -9.11 -0.59
C ARG A 95 -51.85 -8.21 -1.81
N GLY A 96 -50.80 -7.91 -2.57
CA GLY A 96 -50.91 -7.09 -3.77
C GLY A 96 -50.64 -5.60 -3.57
N ALA A 97 -50.71 -5.08 -2.35
CA ALA A 97 -50.25 -3.72 -2.02
C ALA A 97 -48.75 -3.67 -1.85
N LYS A 98 -48.13 -2.57 -2.31
CA LYS A 98 -46.70 -2.33 -2.20
C LYS A 98 -46.45 -1.01 -1.48
N PHE A 99 -45.73 -1.04 -0.36
CA PHE A 99 -45.46 0.11 0.47
C PHE A 99 -43.96 0.47 0.43
N GLU A 100 -43.65 1.69 0.03
CA GLU A 100 -42.29 2.28 0.18
C GLU A 100 -42.18 2.83 1.61
N LEU A 101 -41.11 2.47 2.32
CA LEU A 101 -40.93 2.87 3.72
C LEU A 101 -40.01 4.07 3.89
N ALA A 102 -39.36 4.52 2.83
CA ALA A 102 -38.64 5.77 2.74
C ALA A 102 -38.56 6.23 1.28
N TYR A 103 -38.52 7.55 1.07
CA TYR A 103 -38.32 8.16 -0.24
C TYR A 103 -36.93 8.80 -0.26
N PHE A 104 -36.14 8.48 -1.28
CA PHE A 104 -34.81 9.02 -1.44
C PHE A 104 -34.81 10.17 -2.45
N LYS A 105 -33.80 11.06 -2.33
CA LYS A 105 -33.71 12.24 -3.18
C LYS A 105 -33.66 11.82 -4.65
N PRO A 106 -34.52 12.37 -5.52
CA PRO A 106 -34.48 12.07 -6.95
C PRO A 106 -33.17 12.57 -7.55
N VAL A 107 -32.65 11.82 -8.53
CA VAL A 107 -31.41 12.13 -9.23
C VAL A 107 -31.57 13.34 -10.16
N SER A 108 -32.79 13.52 -10.71
CA SER A 108 -33.16 14.63 -11.60
C SER A 108 -34.40 15.37 -11.08
N GLY A 109 -34.53 16.63 -11.46
CA GLY A 109 -35.71 17.46 -11.13
C GLY A 109 -36.95 17.18 -11.99
N LEU A 110 -36.92 16.18 -12.87
CA LEU A 110 -37.97 15.90 -13.86
C LEU A 110 -39.28 15.35 -13.26
N ASN A 111 -39.27 14.87 -12.03
CA ASN A 111 -40.44 14.34 -11.36
C ASN A 111 -40.74 15.10 -10.05
N PRO A 112 -41.59 16.15 -10.10
CA PRO A 112 -41.95 16.94 -8.92
C PRO A 112 -42.65 16.14 -7.81
N GLU A 113 -43.37 15.06 -8.17
CA GLU A 113 -44.04 14.18 -7.22
C GLU A 113 -43.02 13.42 -6.35
N HIS A 114 -41.91 12.92 -6.94
CA HIS A 114 -40.83 12.30 -6.17
C HIS A 114 -40.20 13.27 -5.18
N GLU A 115 -40.01 14.53 -5.56
CA GLU A 115 -39.51 15.54 -4.65
C GLU A 115 -40.49 15.86 -3.52
N ARG A 116 -41.77 15.91 -3.82
CA ARG A 116 -42.85 16.06 -2.83
C ARG A 116 -42.85 14.90 -1.82
N LEU A 117 -42.78 13.67 -2.31
CA LEU A 117 -42.72 12.46 -1.46
C LEU A 117 -41.43 12.41 -0.62
N TYR A 118 -40.29 12.81 -1.20
CA TYR A 118 -39.02 12.91 -0.47
C TYR A 118 -39.13 13.81 0.76
N LYS A 119 -39.82 14.96 0.65
CA LYS A 119 -40.03 15.91 1.74
C LYS A 119 -40.99 15.40 2.81
N GLN A 120 -41.74 14.30 2.55
CA GLN A 120 -42.66 13.70 3.52
C GLN A 120 -41.95 12.75 4.51
N ASN A 121 -40.66 12.38 4.30
CA ASN A 121 -39.92 11.59 5.27
C ASN A 121 -39.94 12.28 6.65
N LYS A 122 -40.14 11.51 7.71
CA LYS A 122 -40.19 11.97 9.09
C LYS A 122 -39.05 11.35 9.88
N PHE A 123 -38.19 12.22 10.39
CA PHE A 123 -37.18 11.81 11.35
C PHE A 123 -37.66 12.10 12.76
N SER A 124 -37.45 11.17 13.67
CA SER A 124 -37.75 11.38 15.08
C SER A 124 -36.58 10.93 15.99
N VAL A 125 -36.51 11.52 17.15
CA VAL A 125 -35.53 11.22 18.18
C VAL A 125 -36.21 10.95 19.50
N ILE A 126 -35.78 9.84 20.16
CA ILE A 126 -36.24 9.46 21.50
C ILE A 126 -35.02 9.48 22.42
N ARG A 127 -35.16 10.20 23.52
CA ARG A 127 -34.16 10.28 24.60
C ARG A 127 -34.39 9.18 25.63
N GLN A 128 -33.32 8.79 26.33
CA GLN A 128 -33.35 7.79 27.41
C GLN A 128 -34.20 6.57 26.99
N PHE A 129 -33.90 6.07 25.81
CA PHE A 129 -34.68 5.08 25.09
C PHE A 129 -34.65 3.67 25.73
N PRO A 130 -35.79 3.10 26.16
CA PRO A 130 -35.85 1.75 26.73
C PRO A 130 -35.76 0.68 25.62
N PHE A 131 -34.55 0.15 25.39
CA PHE A 131 -34.28 -0.76 24.28
C PHE A 131 -34.58 -2.23 24.55
N SER A 132 -34.82 -2.60 25.80
CA SER A 132 -35.03 -3.99 26.20
C SER A 132 -36.28 -4.15 27.03
N GLN A 133 -37.03 -5.23 26.77
CA GLN A 133 -38.18 -5.64 27.61
C GLN A 133 -37.72 -6.38 28.90
N LYS A 134 -36.46 -6.83 28.91
CA LYS A 134 -35.91 -7.64 30.01
C LYS A 134 -35.18 -6.82 31.09
N TYR A 135 -34.62 -5.69 30.67
CA TYR A 135 -33.74 -4.87 31.49
C TYR A 135 -34.22 -3.42 31.51
N GLN A 136 -34.29 -2.83 32.69
CA GLN A 136 -34.58 -1.41 32.85
C GLN A 136 -33.36 -0.53 32.52
N LYS A 137 -32.82 -0.70 31.33
CA LYS A 137 -31.65 0.08 30.83
C LYS A 137 -32.08 0.88 29.63
N THR A 138 -31.58 2.09 29.54
CA THR A 138 -31.85 3.03 28.44
C THR A 138 -30.61 3.30 27.62
N LEU A 139 -30.82 3.65 26.36
CA LEU A 139 -29.83 4.31 25.50
C LEU A 139 -30.03 5.82 25.60
N ASP A 140 -28.95 6.59 25.55
CA ASP A 140 -29.07 8.06 25.68
C ASP A 140 -29.95 8.62 24.56
N ILE A 141 -29.70 8.20 23.30
CA ILE A 141 -30.50 8.63 22.14
C ILE A 141 -30.76 7.46 21.19
N SER A 142 -31.99 7.41 20.62
CA SER A 142 -32.31 6.60 19.46
C SER A 142 -32.99 7.43 18.37
N ILE A 143 -32.57 7.26 17.11
CA ILE A 143 -33.09 7.99 15.93
C ILE A 143 -33.88 7.03 15.05
N PHE A 144 -35.01 7.51 14.57
CA PHE A 144 -35.93 6.77 13.71
C PHE A 144 -36.17 7.52 12.39
N LEU A 145 -36.40 6.76 11.33
CA LEU A 145 -36.88 7.24 10.02
C LEU A 145 -38.23 6.62 9.75
N ASN A 146 -39.26 7.46 9.58
CA ASN A 146 -40.65 7.05 9.34
C ASN A 146 -41.16 5.98 10.34
N GLY A 147 -40.72 6.11 11.61
CA GLY A 147 -41.08 5.18 12.69
C GLY A 147 -40.20 3.93 12.78
N ILE A 148 -39.19 3.75 11.90
CA ILE A 148 -38.29 2.61 11.89
C ILE A 148 -36.95 3.01 12.51
N PRO A 149 -36.40 2.26 13.49
CA PRO A 149 -35.13 2.62 14.15
C PRO A 149 -33.94 2.48 13.21
N ILE A 150 -33.06 3.48 13.20
CA ILE A 150 -31.87 3.51 12.33
C ILE A 150 -30.57 3.72 13.09
N ILE A 151 -30.56 4.53 14.16
CA ILE A 151 -29.32 4.87 14.91
C ILE A 151 -29.57 4.73 16.39
N THR A 152 -28.56 4.25 17.14
CA THR A 152 -28.45 4.42 18.59
C THR A 152 -27.20 5.19 18.92
N SER A 153 -27.22 5.98 20.00
CA SER A 153 -26.03 6.66 20.51
C SER A 153 -25.95 6.67 22.02
N GLU A 154 -24.74 6.40 22.53
CA GLU A 154 -24.36 6.64 23.93
C GLU A 154 -23.51 7.92 23.97
N LEU A 155 -23.90 8.89 24.76
CA LEU A 155 -23.30 10.21 24.87
C LEU A 155 -22.55 10.34 26.18
N LYS A 156 -21.36 10.90 26.18
CA LYS A 156 -20.55 11.18 27.37
C LYS A 156 -20.06 12.61 27.35
N ASN A 157 -19.82 13.14 28.53
CA ASN A 157 -19.38 14.52 28.71
C ASN A 157 -18.13 14.55 29.59
N HIS A 158 -17.03 15.12 29.09
CA HIS A 158 -15.76 15.24 29.81
C HIS A 158 -15.90 16.00 31.15
N PHE A 159 -16.89 16.87 31.26
CA PHE A 159 -17.12 17.62 32.54
C PHE A 159 -17.62 16.69 33.66
N THR A 160 -18.11 15.49 33.34
CA THR A 160 -18.50 14.47 34.32
C THR A 160 -17.39 13.45 34.57
N GLY A 161 -16.20 13.62 33.94
CA GLY A 161 -15.09 12.69 34.00
C GLY A 161 -15.23 11.44 33.14
N GLN A 162 -16.25 11.39 32.28
CA GLN A 162 -16.49 10.29 31.30
C GLN A 162 -16.17 10.73 29.88
N ASN A 163 -15.83 9.77 29.03
CA ASN A 163 -15.50 10.00 27.62
C ASN A 163 -16.03 8.88 26.72
N TYR A 164 -15.75 8.97 25.42
CA TYR A 164 -16.20 7.97 24.43
C TYR A 164 -15.81 6.53 24.77
N THR A 165 -14.72 6.30 25.51
CA THR A 165 -14.32 4.92 25.90
C THR A 165 -15.32 4.32 26.89
N ASP A 166 -15.96 5.14 27.71
CA ASP A 166 -17.00 4.68 28.64
C ASP A 166 -18.28 4.37 27.90
N ALA A 167 -18.63 5.14 26.86
CA ALA A 167 -19.72 4.80 25.94
C ALA A 167 -19.47 3.49 25.20
N ILE A 168 -18.24 3.25 24.71
CA ILE A 168 -17.82 1.98 24.10
C ILE A 168 -17.95 0.83 25.10
N LYS A 169 -17.51 1.01 26.35
CA LYS A 169 -17.66 0.00 27.42
C LYS A 169 -19.13 -0.33 27.69
N GLN A 170 -20.03 0.67 27.68
CA GLN A 170 -21.45 0.43 27.81
C GLN A 170 -21.97 -0.51 26.73
N TYR A 171 -21.66 -0.27 25.45
CA TYR A 171 -22.04 -1.16 24.36
C TYR A 171 -21.42 -2.55 24.47
N LYS A 172 -20.17 -2.66 24.90
CA LYS A 172 -19.49 -3.97 25.01
C LYS A 172 -19.97 -4.84 26.14
N TYR A 173 -20.27 -4.25 27.30
CA TYR A 173 -20.47 -5.03 28.54
C TYR A 173 -21.87 -4.90 29.12
N THR A 174 -22.65 -3.88 28.73
CA THR A 174 -23.95 -3.63 29.33
C THR A 174 -25.12 -3.63 28.34
N ARG A 175 -24.86 -3.70 27.05
CA ARG A 175 -25.86 -3.83 25.99
C ARG A 175 -25.78 -5.24 25.40
N ASP A 176 -26.82 -6.07 25.64
CA ASP A 176 -26.83 -7.44 25.11
C ASP A 176 -26.93 -7.42 23.58
N PRO A 177 -25.95 -7.95 22.85
CA PRO A 177 -25.99 -8.00 21.37
C PRO A 177 -27.18 -8.80 20.80
N LYS A 178 -27.81 -9.63 21.65
CA LYS A 178 -28.96 -10.46 21.25
C LYS A 178 -30.28 -9.69 21.27
N GLU A 179 -30.31 -8.49 21.86
CA GLU A 179 -31.53 -7.67 21.90
C GLU A 179 -32.03 -7.34 20.49
N PRO A 180 -33.27 -7.64 20.15
CA PRO A 180 -33.81 -7.47 18.80
C PRO A 180 -33.75 -6.03 18.32
N PHE A 181 -33.96 -5.05 19.20
CA PHE A 181 -33.88 -3.64 18.87
C PHE A 181 -32.51 -3.26 18.34
N LEU A 182 -31.44 -3.66 19.03
CA LEU A 182 -30.07 -3.34 18.64
C LEU A 182 -29.70 -3.96 17.28
N LYS A 183 -30.22 -5.17 17.00
CA LYS A 183 -30.00 -5.81 15.68
C LYS A 183 -30.72 -5.12 14.52
N ARG A 184 -31.75 -4.34 14.78
CA ARG A 184 -32.52 -3.61 13.76
C ARG A 184 -31.88 -2.29 13.39
N CYS A 185 -31.10 -1.67 14.30
CA CYS A 185 -30.43 -0.42 13.99
C CYS A 185 -29.29 -0.62 12.98
N LEU A 186 -29.12 0.37 12.12
CA LEU A 186 -28.08 0.34 11.06
C LEU A 186 -26.70 0.65 11.63
N VAL A 187 -26.62 1.47 12.67
CA VAL A 187 -25.36 1.92 13.26
C VAL A 187 -25.53 2.37 14.70
N HIS A 188 -24.50 2.12 15.52
CA HIS A 188 -24.40 2.48 16.92
C HIS A 188 -23.21 3.43 17.11
N PHE A 189 -23.46 4.59 17.73
CA PHE A 189 -22.45 5.62 17.98
C PHE A 189 -22.08 5.71 19.45
N ALA A 190 -20.78 5.84 19.73
CA ALA A 190 -20.22 6.21 21.02
C ALA A 190 -19.57 7.59 20.87
N VAL A 191 -20.11 8.59 21.56
CA VAL A 191 -19.79 10.00 21.30
C VAL A 191 -19.47 10.73 22.61
N ASP A 192 -18.46 11.58 22.59
CA ASP A 192 -18.24 12.59 23.60
C ASP A 192 -18.10 13.99 22.98
N ASN A 193 -17.69 14.97 23.76
CA ASN A 193 -17.53 16.35 23.30
C ASN A 193 -16.43 16.51 22.21
N ASP A 194 -15.45 15.57 22.15
CA ASP A 194 -14.26 15.68 21.34
C ASP A 194 -14.21 14.65 20.20
N LYS A 195 -14.70 13.42 20.42
CA LYS A 195 -14.56 12.31 19.47
C LYS A 195 -15.86 11.49 19.31
N ALA A 196 -16.01 10.93 18.11
CA ALA A 196 -17.10 10.03 17.77
C ALA A 196 -16.54 8.72 17.20
N PHE A 197 -17.14 7.61 17.63
CA PHE A 197 -16.86 6.25 17.16
C PHE A 197 -18.16 5.55 16.81
N PHE A 198 -18.12 4.59 15.90
CA PHE A 198 -19.30 3.83 15.51
C PHE A 198 -19.01 2.35 15.32
N THR A 199 -20.07 1.55 15.38
CA THR A 199 -20.09 0.16 14.94
C THR A 199 -21.41 -0.16 14.26
N THR A 200 -21.41 -1.12 13.35
CA THR A 200 -22.64 -1.62 12.70
C THR A 200 -23.11 -2.96 13.25
N GLN A 201 -22.27 -3.59 14.10
CA GLN A 201 -22.57 -4.89 14.70
C GLN A 201 -22.01 -4.95 16.11
N LEU A 202 -22.87 -5.28 17.07
CA LEU A 202 -22.49 -5.54 18.46
C LEU A 202 -22.17 -7.03 18.62
N GLU A 203 -21.01 -7.32 19.21
CA GLU A 203 -20.49 -8.68 19.48
C GLU A 203 -20.00 -8.82 20.94
N GLY A 204 -20.62 -8.09 21.87
CA GLY A 204 -20.20 -8.03 23.26
C GLY A 204 -18.78 -7.43 23.40
N GLU A 205 -17.91 -8.07 24.18
CA GLU A 205 -16.53 -7.63 24.38
C GLU A 205 -15.72 -7.54 23.09
N PHE A 206 -16.04 -8.34 22.05
CA PHE A 206 -15.37 -8.36 20.75
C PHE A 206 -15.86 -7.27 19.79
N THR A 207 -16.83 -6.44 20.18
CA THR A 207 -17.33 -5.34 19.38
C THR A 207 -16.18 -4.39 19.01
N GLN A 208 -16.00 -4.13 17.71
CA GLN A 208 -15.03 -3.15 17.21
C GLN A 208 -15.75 -1.83 16.90
N PHE A 209 -15.24 -0.74 17.47
CA PHE A 209 -15.66 0.61 17.16
C PHE A 209 -14.65 1.28 16.25
N LEU A 210 -15.10 1.85 15.17
CA LEU A 210 -14.31 2.58 14.20
C LEU A 210 -14.43 4.09 14.45
N PRO A 211 -13.38 4.87 14.27
CA PRO A 211 -13.43 6.31 14.40
C PRO A 211 -14.30 6.95 13.29
N PHE A 212 -15.01 8.00 13.67
CA PHE A 212 -15.82 8.83 12.77
C PHE A 212 -15.47 10.31 12.96
N ASN A 213 -14.20 10.65 12.79
CA ASN A 213 -13.68 11.99 13.08
C ASN A 213 -13.32 12.74 11.79
N LYS A 214 -13.47 14.08 11.82
CA LYS A 214 -13.06 14.97 10.72
C LYS A 214 -11.55 14.96 10.55
N ASP A 215 -10.84 15.02 11.67
CA ASP A 215 -9.40 15.13 11.74
C ASP A 215 -8.92 14.47 13.03
N ILE A 216 -7.61 14.39 13.22
CA ILE A 216 -6.95 13.94 14.46
C ILE A 216 -7.51 14.70 15.66
N GLU A 217 -7.59 16.02 15.53
CA GLU A 217 -8.36 16.89 16.41
C GLU A 217 -9.52 17.54 15.65
N ASN A 218 -10.73 17.13 15.95
CA ASN A 218 -11.90 17.71 15.32
C ASN A 218 -11.97 19.22 15.59
N PRO A 219 -12.33 20.04 14.57
CA PRO A 219 -12.49 21.49 14.77
C PRO A 219 -13.66 21.78 15.72
N LYS A 220 -13.49 22.77 16.59
CA LYS A 220 -14.55 23.24 17.49
C LYS A 220 -15.62 24.00 16.71
N ASP A 221 -16.89 23.77 17.04
CA ASP A 221 -17.97 24.64 16.62
C ASP A 221 -17.96 25.98 17.42
N LYS A 222 -18.89 26.87 17.11
CA LYS A 222 -19.06 28.16 17.80
C LYS A 222 -19.34 28.03 19.30
N ARG A 223 -19.82 26.87 19.75
CA ARG A 223 -20.14 26.57 21.17
C ARG A 223 -19.00 25.84 21.89
N GLY A 224 -17.95 25.40 21.15
CA GLY A 224 -16.78 24.70 21.67
C GLY A 224 -16.80 23.20 21.58
N PHE A 225 -17.80 22.59 20.94
CA PHE A 225 -17.93 21.15 20.75
C PHE A 225 -17.23 20.68 19.47
N LYS A 226 -16.34 19.72 19.58
CA LYS A 226 -15.61 19.17 18.44
C LYS A 226 -16.41 18.11 17.67
N THR A 227 -17.44 17.51 18.29
CA THR A 227 -18.33 16.53 17.64
C THR A 227 -19.58 17.10 17.03
N ALA A 228 -19.73 18.44 17.04
CA ALA A 228 -20.90 19.13 16.51
C ALA A 228 -21.25 18.78 15.06
N TYR A 229 -20.24 18.50 14.21
CA TYR A 229 -20.46 18.07 12.82
C TYR A 229 -21.34 16.82 12.70
N LEU A 230 -21.33 15.94 13.71
CA LEU A 230 -22.08 14.70 13.69
C LEU A 230 -23.59 14.98 13.67
N TYR A 231 -24.06 15.82 14.57
CA TYR A 231 -25.49 16.12 14.70
C TYR A 231 -25.94 17.32 13.86
N HIS A 232 -25.03 18.19 13.39
CA HIS A 232 -25.32 19.26 12.44
C HIS A 232 -25.36 18.79 10.99
N ASP A 233 -24.34 18.03 10.58
CA ASP A 233 -24.11 17.74 9.17
C ASP A 233 -24.46 16.29 8.82
N ILE A 234 -24.05 15.32 9.66
CA ILE A 234 -24.16 13.88 9.34
C ILE A 234 -25.55 13.34 9.66
N TRP A 235 -26.08 13.64 10.85
CA TRP A 235 -27.44 13.26 11.24
C TRP A 235 -28.51 14.22 10.70
N HIS A 236 -28.15 15.15 9.83
CA HIS A 236 -29.12 15.94 9.09
C HIS A 236 -29.98 15.03 8.22
N PRO A 237 -31.34 15.23 8.12
CA PRO A 237 -32.24 14.36 7.36
C PRO A 237 -31.77 14.04 5.95
N ASP A 238 -31.40 15.04 5.16
CA ASP A 238 -30.89 14.88 3.80
C ASP A 238 -29.62 14.02 3.74
N SER A 239 -28.71 14.24 4.68
CA SER A 239 -27.44 13.50 4.75
C SER A 239 -27.68 12.03 5.13
N MET A 240 -28.58 11.77 6.08
CA MET A 240 -28.94 10.40 6.49
C MET A 240 -29.63 9.64 5.38
N LEU A 241 -30.57 10.26 4.66
CA LEU A 241 -31.24 9.65 3.51
C LEU A 241 -30.23 9.34 2.39
N GLU A 242 -29.28 10.24 2.13
CA GLU A 242 -28.20 10.01 1.17
C GLU A 242 -27.30 8.84 1.62
N ILE A 243 -26.92 8.77 2.91
CA ILE A 243 -26.11 7.68 3.46
C ILE A 243 -26.84 6.34 3.33
N ILE A 244 -28.12 6.29 3.70
CA ILE A 244 -28.95 5.07 3.59
C ILE A 244 -29.08 4.67 2.13
N SER A 245 -29.30 5.61 1.20
CA SER A 245 -29.49 5.31 -0.22
C SER A 245 -28.21 4.83 -0.91
N HIS A 246 -27.07 5.52 -0.69
CA HIS A 246 -25.90 5.42 -1.56
C HIS A 246 -24.63 4.88 -0.91
N TYR A 247 -24.57 4.79 0.43
CA TYR A 247 -23.29 4.43 1.10
C TYR A 247 -23.37 3.14 1.91
N ILE A 248 -24.47 2.88 2.64
CA ILE A 248 -24.53 1.64 3.42
C ILE A 248 -24.63 0.44 2.50
N GLN A 249 -23.82 -0.59 2.73
CA GLN A 249 -23.84 -1.84 1.96
C GLN A 249 -23.51 -3.05 2.85
N ILE A 250 -23.77 -4.25 2.35
CA ILE A 250 -23.48 -5.49 3.06
C ILE A 250 -22.34 -6.22 2.35
N ALA A 251 -21.22 -6.44 3.02
CA ALA A 251 -20.09 -7.19 2.51
C ALA A 251 -19.75 -8.32 3.48
N ASP A 252 -19.59 -9.54 2.97
CA ASP A 252 -19.31 -10.74 3.80
C ASP A 252 -20.28 -10.88 5.01
N LYS A 253 -21.57 -10.62 4.78
CA LYS A 253 -22.64 -10.61 5.82
C LYS A 253 -22.51 -9.52 6.88
N LYS A 254 -21.56 -8.59 6.75
CA LYS A 254 -21.41 -7.43 7.63
C LYS A 254 -21.93 -6.18 6.96
N MET A 255 -22.62 -5.35 7.73
CA MET A 255 -23.05 -4.03 7.27
C MET A 255 -21.85 -3.07 7.29
N ILE A 256 -21.59 -2.42 6.18
CA ILE A 256 -20.53 -1.41 6.01
C ILE A 256 -21.20 -0.05 6.02
N PHE A 257 -20.81 0.76 6.99
CA PHE A 257 -21.16 2.17 7.08
C PHE A 257 -19.95 3.02 6.65
N PRO A 258 -20.12 4.12 5.88
CA PRO A 258 -19.00 4.92 5.42
C PRO A 258 -18.30 5.59 6.59
N ARG A 259 -16.97 5.64 6.55
CA ARG A 259 -16.19 6.44 7.48
C ARG A 259 -16.19 7.90 7.04
N PHE A 260 -15.91 8.80 7.97
CA PHE A 260 -15.99 10.24 7.70
C PHE A 260 -15.19 10.67 6.48
N HIS A 261 -13.91 10.26 6.36
CA HIS A 261 -13.06 10.62 5.23
C HIS A 261 -13.58 10.06 3.90
N GLN A 262 -14.15 8.86 3.88
CA GLN A 262 -14.73 8.24 2.68
C GLN A 262 -15.98 9.01 2.21
N LEU A 263 -16.90 9.27 3.14
CA LEU A 263 -18.11 10.04 2.88
C LEU A 263 -17.78 11.44 2.33
N THR A 264 -16.85 12.14 2.99
CA THR A 264 -16.45 13.49 2.62
C THR A 264 -15.75 13.53 1.27
N ALA A 265 -14.86 12.55 0.98
CA ALA A 265 -14.17 12.45 -0.30
C ALA A 265 -15.17 12.30 -1.45
N VAL A 266 -16.10 11.35 -1.35
CA VAL A 266 -17.10 11.13 -2.40
C VAL A 266 -17.99 12.34 -2.58
N LYS A 267 -18.52 12.93 -1.50
CA LYS A 267 -19.35 14.14 -1.56
C LYS A 267 -18.61 15.33 -2.23
N LYS A 268 -17.37 15.57 -1.84
CA LYS A 268 -16.52 16.61 -2.44
C LYS A 268 -16.33 16.43 -3.95
N ILE A 269 -15.98 15.21 -4.36
CA ILE A 269 -15.75 14.86 -5.77
C ILE A 269 -17.03 15.02 -6.59
N VAL A 270 -18.13 14.43 -6.12
CA VAL A 270 -19.44 14.47 -6.81
C VAL A 270 -19.92 15.92 -6.98
N ASN A 271 -19.80 16.74 -5.93
CA ASN A 271 -20.18 18.15 -6.00
C ASN A 271 -19.28 18.95 -6.96
N SER A 272 -17.97 18.67 -6.97
CA SER A 272 -17.04 19.30 -7.92
C SER A 272 -17.35 18.89 -9.36
N ALA A 273 -17.55 17.61 -9.62
CA ALA A 273 -17.88 17.09 -10.94
C ALA A 273 -19.24 17.61 -11.45
N ARG A 274 -20.24 17.75 -10.58
CA ARG A 274 -21.54 18.37 -10.92
C ARG A 274 -21.41 19.81 -11.39
N LYS A 275 -20.51 20.58 -10.75
CA LYS A 275 -20.30 22.00 -11.08
C LYS A 275 -19.42 22.22 -12.32
N LEU A 276 -18.36 21.43 -12.47
CA LEU A 276 -17.31 21.65 -13.46
C LEU A 276 -17.48 20.81 -14.72
N GLY A 277 -18.29 19.76 -14.69
CA GLY A 277 -18.42 18.82 -15.80
C GLY A 277 -17.18 17.94 -15.97
N THR A 278 -16.87 17.62 -17.24
CA THR A 278 -15.70 16.79 -17.65
C THR A 278 -14.42 17.60 -17.77
N GLY A 279 -13.28 16.92 -17.90
CA GLY A 279 -11.96 17.52 -18.17
C GLY A 279 -11.12 17.88 -16.95
N LYS A 280 -11.68 17.82 -15.72
CA LYS A 280 -10.91 17.97 -14.46
C LYS A 280 -10.44 16.61 -13.95
N ASN A 281 -9.18 16.54 -13.52
CA ASN A 281 -8.61 15.38 -12.85
C ASN A 281 -8.63 15.57 -11.33
N TYR A 282 -8.66 14.45 -10.59
CA TYR A 282 -8.75 14.43 -9.14
C TYR A 282 -7.78 13.41 -8.56
N LEU A 283 -6.97 13.86 -7.59
CA LEU A 283 -6.11 12.99 -6.82
C LEU A 283 -6.71 12.73 -5.43
N ILE A 284 -6.90 11.47 -5.11
CA ILE A 284 -7.40 11.02 -3.81
C ILE A 284 -6.26 10.29 -3.10
N GLN A 285 -5.59 10.99 -2.18
CA GLN A 285 -4.53 10.42 -1.37
C GLN A 285 -5.10 9.85 -0.08
N HIS A 286 -5.39 8.58 -0.09
CA HIS A 286 -5.87 7.85 1.08
C HIS A 286 -4.87 6.76 1.47
N SER A 287 -4.52 6.71 2.74
CA SER A 287 -3.60 5.75 3.35
C SER A 287 -3.86 4.30 2.90
N ALA A 288 -2.83 3.47 2.84
CA ALA A 288 -3.00 2.04 2.61
C ALA A 288 -3.86 1.46 3.72
N GLY A 289 -4.86 0.64 3.34
CA GLY A 289 -5.78 0.06 4.31
C GLY A 289 -7.01 0.91 4.64
N SER A 290 -7.12 2.17 4.16
CA SER A 290 -8.23 3.09 4.45
C SER A 290 -9.61 2.69 3.90
N GLY A 291 -9.75 1.57 3.20
CA GLY A 291 -11.01 1.13 2.59
C GLY A 291 -11.31 1.76 1.23
N LYS A 292 -10.30 2.08 0.43
CA LYS A 292 -10.42 2.66 -0.93
C LYS A 292 -11.42 1.94 -1.81
N THR A 293 -11.48 0.61 -1.76
CA THR A 293 -12.40 -0.22 -2.56
C THR A 293 -13.86 0.20 -2.42
N PHE A 294 -14.32 0.46 -1.19
CA PHE A 294 -15.68 0.93 -0.94
C PHE A 294 -15.87 2.36 -1.44
N THR A 295 -14.90 3.24 -1.20
CA THR A 295 -14.92 4.62 -1.69
C THR A 295 -15.06 4.68 -3.21
N ILE A 296 -14.31 3.83 -3.94
CA ILE A 296 -14.36 3.68 -5.39
C ILE A 296 -15.77 3.21 -5.85
N SER A 297 -16.32 2.20 -5.17
CA SER A 297 -17.66 1.70 -5.49
C SER A 297 -18.73 2.79 -5.33
N TRP A 298 -18.75 3.49 -4.21
CA TRP A 298 -19.68 4.59 -3.97
C TRP A 298 -19.54 5.72 -4.97
N LEU A 299 -18.28 6.11 -5.26
CA LEU A 299 -17.99 7.13 -6.23
C LEU A 299 -18.48 6.74 -7.64
N ALA A 300 -18.22 5.51 -8.08
CA ALA A 300 -18.60 5.03 -9.40
C ALA A 300 -20.12 5.07 -9.59
N HIS A 301 -20.89 4.60 -8.61
CA HIS A 301 -22.34 4.62 -8.69
C HIS A 301 -22.92 6.04 -8.70
N GLN A 302 -22.37 6.95 -7.89
CA GLN A 302 -22.83 8.33 -7.89
C GLN A 302 -22.43 9.08 -9.16
N LEU A 303 -21.20 8.90 -9.67
CA LEU A 303 -20.79 9.52 -10.95
C LEU A 303 -21.62 8.99 -12.13
N SER A 304 -22.02 7.72 -12.10
CA SER A 304 -22.84 7.14 -13.17
C SER A 304 -24.27 7.72 -13.28
N GLN A 305 -24.71 8.43 -12.25
CA GLN A 305 -26.07 9.00 -12.17
C GLN A 305 -26.10 10.52 -12.06
N ILE A 306 -24.95 11.17 -11.98
CA ILE A 306 -24.85 12.61 -11.71
C ILE A 306 -25.38 13.45 -12.88
N HIS A 307 -26.25 14.44 -12.56
CA HIS A 307 -26.73 15.45 -13.49
C HIS A 307 -26.21 16.84 -13.07
N ASN A 308 -25.94 17.69 -14.05
CA ASN A 308 -25.55 19.08 -13.83
C ASN A 308 -26.75 19.97 -13.47
N GLN A 309 -26.56 21.28 -13.35
CA GLN A 309 -27.63 22.22 -13.03
C GLN A 309 -28.70 22.36 -14.11
N GLN A 310 -28.40 21.95 -15.35
CA GLN A 310 -29.34 21.91 -16.49
C GLN A 310 -30.01 20.55 -16.64
N ASP A 311 -29.93 19.71 -15.63
CA ASP A 311 -30.47 18.34 -15.59
C ASP A 311 -29.93 17.41 -16.68
N THR A 312 -28.76 17.74 -17.22
CA THR A 312 -28.04 16.90 -18.20
C THR A 312 -27.07 15.99 -17.49
N ARG A 313 -27.01 14.72 -17.91
CA ARG A 313 -26.07 13.74 -17.37
C ARG A 313 -24.63 14.18 -17.62
N VAL A 314 -23.77 14.16 -16.58
CA VAL A 314 -22.39 14.62 -16.67
C VAL A 314 -21.48 13.59 -17.35
N PHE A 315 -21.62 12.31 -16.99
CA PHE A 315 -20.84 11.21 -17.55
C PHE A 315 -21.73 10.14 -18.16
N ASP A 316 -21.45 9.77 -19.41
CA ASP A 316 -22.15 8.68 -20.10
C ASP A 316 -21.69 7.31 -19.60
N ASN A 317 -20.36 7.18 -19.34
CA ASN A 317 -19.75 5.96 -18.83
C ASN A 317 -18.83 6.24 -17.66
N VAL A 318 -18.82 5.34 -16.68
CA VAL A 318 -17.84 5.29 -15.59
C VAL A 318 -16.99 4.04 -15.76
N ILE A 319 -15.68 4.21 -15.87
CA ILE A 319 -14.74 3.12 -16.09
C ILE A 319 -13.89 2.97 -14.83
N ILE A 320 -13.94 1.80 -14.19
CA ILE A 320 -13.08 1.46 -13.05
C ILE A 320 -11.91 0.61 -13.57
N ILE A 321 -10.71 1.07 -13.30
CA ILE A 321 -9.47 0.40 -13.68
C ILE A 321 -8.78 -0.12 -12.42
N SER A 322 -8.67 -1.45 -12.32
CA SER A 322 -8.01 -2.13 -11.21
C SER A 322 -6.70 -2.77 -11.66
N ASP A 323 -5.70 -2.76 -10.81
CA ASP A 323 -4.39 -3.36 -11.06
C ASP A 323 -4.43 -4.89 -11.21
N ARG A 324 -5.35 -5.56 -10.56
CA ARG A 324 -5.34 -7.02 -10.45
C ARG A 324 -5.82 -7.71 -11.72
N LYS A 325 -5.07 -8.73 -12.20
CA LYS A 325 -5.46 -9.61 -13.31
C LYS A 325 -6.81 -10.33 -13.06
N VAL A 326 -7.09 -10.63 -11.81
CA VAL A 326 -8.41 -11.07 -11.34
C VAL A 326 -8.99 -9.91 -10.53
N ILE A 327 -9.97 -9.25 -11.10
CA ILE A 327 -10.69 -8.16 -10.44
C ILE A 327 -11.08 -8.61 -9.04
N ASP A 328 -10.68 -7.83 -8.04
CA ASP A 328 -10.84 -8.18 -6.64
C ASP A 328 -12.29 -8.57 -6.35
N ARG A 329 -12.48 -9.72 -5.70
CA ARG A 329 -13.79 -10.19 -5.29
C ARG A 329 -14.53 -9.13 -4.46
N GLN A 330 -13.82 -8.42 -3.59
CA GLN A 330 -14.40 -7.35 -2.77
C GLN A 330 -14.91 -6.18 -3.63
N LEU A 331 -14.15 -5.76 -4.64
CA LEU A 331 -14.59 -4.72 -5.57
C LEU A 331 -15.82 -5.19 -6.36
N LYS A 332 -15.80 -6.45 -6.80
CA LYS A 332 -16.91 -7.08 -7.51
C LYS A 332 -18.19 -7.06 -6.69
N GLU A 333 -18.12 -7.51 -5.46
CA GLU A 333 -19.26 -7.55 -4.53
C GLU A 333 -19.74 -6.14 -4.16
N ALA A 334 -18.81 -5.22 -3.89
CA ALA A 334 -19.14 -3.85 -3.55
C ALA A 334 -19.86 -3.10 -4.68
N VAL A 335 -19.41 -3.25 -5.91
CA VAL A 335 -20.01 -2.58 -7.08
C VAL A 335 -21.38 -3.20 -7.41
N LYS A 336 -21.54 -4.51 -7.30
CA LYS A 336 -22.80 -5.20 -7.61
C LYS A 336 -23.95 -4.85 -6.65
N GLN A 337 -23.68 -4.52 -5.41
CA GLN A 337 -24.76 -4.29 -4.41
C GLN A 337 -25.66 -3.10 -4.71
N PHE A 338 -25.16 -2.10 -5.42
CA PHE A 338 -25.95 -0.95 -5.82
C PHE A 338 -26.60 -1.11 -7.20
N GLU A 339 -26.40 -2.26 -7.87
CA GLU A 339 -27.00 -2.56 -9.16
C GLU A 339 -28.47 -2.91 -8.99
N LYS A 340 -29.35 -1.90 -9.06
CA LYS A 340 -30.82 -2.11 -9.00
C LYS A 340 -31.36 -2.78 -10.26
N THR A 341 -30.67 -2.63 -11.40
CA THR A 341 -31.06 -3.18 -12.70
C THR A 341 -29.94 -4.04 -13.24
N LEU A 342 -30.20 -5.29 -13.54
CA LEU A 342 -29.23 -6.22 -14.15
C LEU A 342 -28.63 -5.65 -15.44
N GLY A 343 -27.31 -5.71 -15.58
CA GLY A 343 -26.59 -5.28 -16.78
C GLY A 343 -26.15 -3.82 -16.82
N VAL A 344 -26.28 -3.08 -15.73
CA VAL A 344 -25.70 -1.73 -15.57
C VAL A 344 -24.18 -1.77 -15.40
N VAL A 345 -23.67 -2.86 -14.79
CA VAL A 345 -22.24 -3.08 -14.56
C VAL A 345 -21.73 -4.17 -15.50
N VAL A 346 -20.65 -3.88 -16.26
CA VAL A 346 -19.99 -4.82 -17.17
C VAL A 346 -18.56 -5.09 -16.72
N TRP A 347 -18.21 -6.38 -16.67
CA TRP A 347 -16.87 -6.87 -16.34
C TRP A 347 -16.11 -7.17 -17.63
N ALA A 348 -15.29 -6.21 -18.08
CA ALA A 348 -14.59 -6.29 -19.36
C ALA A 348 -13.23 -6.98 -19.21
N GLU A 349 -13.25 -8.31 -19.11
CA GLU A 349 -12.02 -9.13 -19.07
C GLU A 349 -11.32 -9.25 -20.44
N LYS A 350 -12.03 -9.02 -21.55
CA LYS A 350 -11.52 -9.01 -22.92
C LYS A 350 -11.71 -7.63 -23.57
N SER A 351 -10.81 -7.26 -24.48
CA SER A 351 -10.89 -5.96 -25.17
C SER A 351 -12.14 -5.84 -26.06
N SER A 352 -12.66 -6.95 -26.60
CA SER A 352 -13.91 -6.97 -27.38
C SER A 352 -15.12 -6.61 -26.52
N ILE A 353 -15.22 -7.17 -25.30
CA ILE A 353 -16.28 -6.87 -24.32
C ILE A 353 -16.18 -5.40 -23.89
N LEU A 354 -14.95 -4.90 -23.70
CA LEU A 354 -14.72 -3.51 -23.33
C LEU A 354 -15.22 -2.54 -24.42
N ARG A 355 -14.90 -2.82 -25.68
CA ARG A 355 -15.35 -2.01 -26.82
C ARG A 355 -16.88 -2.02 -26.93
N GLU A 356 -17.51 -3.18 -26.92
CA GLU A 356 -18.96 -3.32 -26.95
C GLU A 356 -19.62 -2.56 -25.81
N ALA A 357 -19.08 -2.63 -24.60
CA ALA A 357 -19.63 -1.94 -23.44
C ALA A 357 -19.53 -0.41 -23.56
N LEU A 358 -18.44 0.10 -24.14
CA LEU A 358 -18.25 1.52 -24.42
C LEU A 358 -19.21 2.01 -25.53
N GLU A 359 -19.33 1.26 -26.63
CA GLU A 359 -20.22 1.58 -27.75
C GLU A 359 -21.72 1.51 -27.37
N THR A 360 -22.10 0.53 -26.55
CA THR A 360 -23.50 0.36 -26.11
C THR A 360 -23.91 1.27 -24.93
N GLY A 361 -22.96 2.06 -24.40
CA GLY A 361 -23.25 3.05 -23.35
C GLY A 361 -23.56 2.42 -21.98
N LYS A 362 -22.85 1.33 -21.59
CA LYS A 362 -22.99 0.75 -20.25
C LYS A 362 -22.54 1.72 -19.18
N ASN A 363 -23.33 1.86 -18.11
CA ASN A 363 -23.10 2.91 -17.10
C ASN A 363 -21.78 2.74 -16.35
N ILE A 364 -21.47 1.50 -15.91
CA ILE A 364 -20.24 1.21 -15.16
C ILE A 364 -19.51 0.05 -15.85
N ILE A 365 -18.25 0.25 -16.17
CA ILE A 365 -17.40 -0.73 -16.83
C ILE A 365 -16.18 -0.97 -15.91
N VAL A 366 -15.94 -2.22 -15.53
CA VAL A 366 -14.77 -2.58 -14.72
C VAL A 366 -13.79 -3.36 -15.56
N THR A 367 -12.54 -2.91 -15.60
CA THR A 367 -11.47 -3.53 -16.39
C THR A 367 -10.14 -3.52 -15.64
N THR A 368 -9.11 -4.13 -16.25
CA THR A 368 -7.78 -4.20 -15.66
C THR A 368 -6.84 -3.18 -16.26
N ILE A 369 -5.79 -2.83 -15.51
CA ILE A 369 -4.79 -1.84 -15.89
C ILE A 369 -4.08 -2.15 -17.22
N GLN A 370 -3.93 -3.45 -17.57
CA GLN A 370 -3.31 -3.86 -18.84
C GLN A 370 -4.09 -3.40 -20.06
N LYS A 371 -5.36 -3.02 -19.90
CA LYS A 371 -6.22 -2.48 -20.95
C LYS A 371 -6.33 -0.96 -20.96
N PHE A 372 -5.56 -0.31 -20.09
CA PHE A 372 -5.63 1.15 -19.93
C PHE A 372 -5.39 1.88 -21.25
N SER A 373 -4.32 1.56 -21.99
CA SER A 373 -4.02 2.15 -23.30
C SER A 373 -5.18 2.01 -24.28
N PHE A 374 -5.82 0.83 -24.29
CA PHE A 374 -6.99 0.59 -25.13
C PHE A 374 -8.20 1.44 -24.70
N VAL A 375 -8.44 1.59 -23.37
CA VAL A 375 -9.51 2.47 -22.86
C VAL A 375 -9.32 3.90 -23.33
N VAL A 376 -8.10 4.42 -23.21
CA VAL A 376 -7.77 5.80 -23.58
C VAL A 376 -7.92 6.01 -25.09
N ASP A 377 -7.53 5.03 -25.93
CA ASP A 377 -7.75 5.03 -27.37
C ASP A 377 -9.22 5.13 -27.74
N GLU A 378 -10.05 4.31 -27.12
CA GLU A 378 -11.49 4.29 -27.43
C GLU A 378 -12.20 5.57 -26.95
N ILE A 379 -11.82 6.11 -25.77
CA ILE A 379 -12.33 7.41 -25.28
C ILE A 379 -12.03 8.52 -26.28
N SER A 380 -10.82 8.54 -26.84
CA SER A 380 -10.41 9.56 -27.82
C SER A 380 -11.17 9.44 -29.15
N ARG A 381 -11.61 8.23 -29.53
CA ARG A 381 -12.39 7.97 -30.76
C ARG A 381 -13.88 8.28 -30.62
N LEU A 382 -14.44 8.13 -29.40
CA LEU A 382 -15.87 8.31 -29.13
C LEU A 382 -16.17 9.80 -28.85
N ASN A 383 -16.01 10.63 -29.85
CA ASN A 383 -16.36 12.04 -29.78
C ASN A 383 -17.86 12.23 -29.49
N GLY A 384 -18.19 13.06 -28.50
CA GLY A 384 -19.57 13.36 -28.10
C GLY A 384 -20.08 12.56 -26.92
N ARG A 385 -19.24 11.69 -26.31
CA ARG A 385 -19.53 11.02 -25.02
C ARG A 385 -18.57 11.48 -23.95
N ASN A 386 -19.04 11.49 -22.71
CA ASN A 386 -18.32 11.93 -21.52
C ASN A 386 -17.98 10.75 -20.63
N PHE A 387 -16.73 10.68 -20.19
CA PHE A 387 -16.18 9.56 -19.44
C PHE A 387 -15.65 9.98 -18.08
N ALA A 388 -15.94 9.16 -17.05
CA ALA A 388 -15.27 9.19 -15.76
C ALA A 388 -14.38 7.95 -15.65
N VAL A 389 -13.07 8.12 -15.42
CA VAL A 389 -12.11 7.03 -15.28
C VAL A 389 -11.58 6.99 -13.85
N ILE A 390 -11.93 5.97 -13.10
CA ILE A 390 -11.47 5.76 -11.72
C ILE A 390 -10.31 4.77 -11.76
N ILE A 391 -9.15 5.17 -11.25
CA ILE A 391 -7.93 4.37 -11.23
C ILE A 391 -7.64 3.96 -9.79
N ASP A 392 -7.71 2.65 -9.50
CA ASP A 392 -7.36 2.09 -8.20
C ASP A 392 -5.88 1.73 -8.18
N GLU A 393 -5.19 2.11 -7.09
CA GLU A 393 -3.77 1.84 -6.89
C GLU A 393 -2.94 2.31 -8.11
N ALA A 394 -3.02 3.61 -8.44
CA ALA A 394 -2.32 4.22 -9.58
C ALA A 394 -0.79 3.99 -9.62
N HIS A 395 -0.24 3.29 -8.63
CA HIS A 395 1.19 3.07 -8.41
C HIS A 395 1.61 1.59 -8.41
N SER A 396 0.74 0.63 -8.76
CA SER A 396 1.09 -0.78 -8.57
C SER A 396 2.14 -1.30 -9.57
N SER A 397 3.03 -2.15 -9.05
CA SER A 397 4.15 -2.77 -9.77
C SER A 397 3.84 -4.23 -10.13
N GLN A 398 3.10 -4.50 -11.20
CA GLN A 398 3.04 -5.84 -11.78
C GLN A 398 3.02 -5.79 -13.31
N GLY A 399 4.19 -5.65 -13.89
CA GLY A 399 4.40 -5.77 -15.33
C GLY A 399 5.21 -7.02 -15.66
N GLY A 400 4.59 -8.14 -15.80
CA GLY A 400 5.30 -9.34 -16.18
C GLY A 400 4.48 -10.30 -17.01
N GLU A 401 4.14 -9.98 -18.27
CA GLU A 401 3.78 -11.03 -19.26
C GLU A 401 3.84 -10.60 -20.73
N SER A 402 3.94 -9.31 -21.07
CA SER A 402 4.04 -8.91 -22.50
C SER A 402 5.43 -9.12 -23.12
N MET A 403 6.46 -9.49 -22.37
CA MET A 403 7.82 -9.73 -22.90
C MET A 403 8.22 -11.19 -22.95
N THR A 404 7.39 -12.13 -22.54
CA THR A 404 7.75 -13.55 -22.45
C THR A 404 7.73 -14.30 -23.77
N THR A 405 7.28 -13.71 -24.86
CA THR A 405 7.18 -14.41 -26.15
C THR A 405 8.47 -14.35 -26.99
N VAL A 406 9.46 -13.55 -26.62
CA VAL A 406 10.70 -13.37 -27.43
C VAL A 406 11.95 -14.01 -26.79
N LYS A 407 11.92 -14.45 -25.51
CA LYS A 407 13.11 -15.03 -24.83
C LYS A 407 13.01 -16.51 -24.49
N LYS A 408 12.46 -17.31 -25.38
CA LYS A 408 12.46 -18.78 -25.25
C LYS A 408 13.62 -19.43 -25.99
N THR A 409 14.83 -19.06 -25.76
CA THR A 409 15.99 -19.91 -26.13
C THR A 409 17.29 -19.26 -25.69
N LEU A 410 17.68 -19.51 -24.48
CA LEU A 410 19.10 -19.51 -24.07
C LEU A 410 19.20 -20.04 -22.63
N SER A 411 19.90 -21.12 -22.44
CA SER A 411 20.24 -21.75 -21.16
C SER A 411 21.27 -20.89 -20.41
N TYR A 412 20.86 -20.29 -19.29
CA TYR A 412 21.76 -19.52 -18.41
C TYR A 412 22.02 -20.26 -17.11
N THR A 413 23.20 -20.06 -16.57
CA THR A 413 23.64 -20.55 -15.27
C THR A 413 23.04 -19.74 -14.13
N SER A 414 22.94 -20.35 -12.92
CA SER A 414 22.17 -19.81 -11.79
C SER A 414 22.49 -18.36 -11.37
N LEU A 415 23.74 -17.94 -11.50
CA LEU A 415 24.18 -16.57 -11.17
C LEU A 415 23.83 -15.54 -12.24
N GLU A 416 23.85 -15.91 -13.51
CA GLU A 416 23.47 -15.04 -14.63
C GLU A 416 21.96 -14.75 -14.63
N ASN A 417 21.13 -15.71 -14.21
CA ASN A 417 19.70 -15.49 -14.04
C ASN A 417 19.39 -14.48 -12.92
N ALA A 418 20.17 -14.47 -11.84
CA ALA A 418 20.03 -13.49 -10.77
C ALA A 418 20.47 -12.08 -11.21
N GLU A 419 21.37 -11.96 -12.20
CA GLU A 419 21.79 -10.66 -12.78
C GLU A 419 20.74 -10.07 -13.73
N GLU A 420 19.99 -10.91 -14.44
CA GLU A 420 18.93 -10.47 -15.36
C GLU A 420 17.63 -10.04 -14.64
N GLU A 421 17.47 -10.39 -13.37
CA GLU A 421 16.28 -10.03 -12.57
C GLU A 421 16.31 -8.61 -11.98
N ASP A 422 17.33 -7.82 -12.26
CA ASP A 422 17.42 -6.41 -11.83
C ASP A 422 17.23 -5.41 -12.99
N PRO A 423 16.30 -5.63 -13.96
CA PRO A 423 15.82 -4.51 -14.75
C PRO A 423 14.91 -3.70 -13.82
N GLU A 424 15.10 -2.38 -13.75
CA GLU A 424 14.06 -1.47 -13.27
C GLU A 424 12.78 -1.81 -14.05
N GLU A 425 11.90 -2.66 -13.48
CA GLU A 425 10.58 -2.88 -14.03
C GLU A 425 9.89 -1.52 -14.08
N LYS A 426 9.49 -1.08 -15.26
CA LYS A 426 8.70 0.14 -15.41
C LYS A 426 7.46 -0.01 -14.54
N ASP A 427 7.34 0.88 -13.58
CA ASP A 427 6.18 1.00 -12.71
C ASP A 427 4.91 1.19 -13.57
N ILE A 428 3.81 0.55 -13.19
CA ILE A 428 2.52 0.68 -13.87
C ILE A 428 2.04 2.13 -13.87
N GLU A 429 2.31 2.86 -12.80
CA GLU A 429 2.07 4.30 -12.74
C GLU A 429 2.78 5.04 -13.88
N GLU A 430 4.05 4.71 -14.16
CA GLU A 430 4.77 5.26 -15.30
C GLU A 430 4.09 4.91 -16.63
N LYS A 431 3.55 3.70 -16.78
CA LYS A 431 2.82 3.30 -18.00
C LYS A 431 1.49 4.02 -18.16
N ILE A 432 0.71 4.13 -17.07
CA ILE A 432 -0.54 4.91 -17.06
C ILE A 432 -0.26 6.37 -17.42
N LEU A 433 0.75 6.93 -16.78
CA LEU A 433 1.19 8.28 -17.05
C LEU A 433 1.66 8.41 -18.50
N GLU A 434 2.46 7.48 -19.03
CA GLU A 434 2.90 7.46 -20.43
C GLU A 434 1.71 7.38 -21.40
N ASP A 435 0.67 6.60 -21.11
CA ASP A 435 -0.50 6.45 -21.98
C ASP A 435 -1.45 7.66 -21.94
N ILE A 436 -1.71 8.23 -20.78
CA ILE A 436 -2.39 9.52 -20.64
C ILE A 436 -1.54 10.59 -21.33
N GLN A 437 -0.24 10.46 -21.20
CA GLN A 437 0.76 11.33 -21.73
C GLN A 437 0.85 11.34 -23.27
N ALA A 438 0.74 10.24 -23.90
CA ALA A 438 0.83 10.14 -25.35
C ALA A 438 -0.32 10.85 -26.11
N ARG A 439 -1.40 11.23 -25.42
CA ARG A 439 -2.65 11.69 -26.06
C ARG A 439 -3.16 13.07 -25.63
N GLY A 440 -2.49 13.73 -24.68
CA GLY A 440 -2.84 15.07 -24.20
C GLY A 440 -4.10 15.12 -23.31
N ARG A 441 -4.53 16.34 -22.93
CA ARG A 441 -5.74 16.54 -22.12
C ARG A 441 -6.99 16.15 -22.91
N MET A 442 -7.74 15.19 -22.40
CA MET A 442 -9.02 14.80 -22.96
C MET A 442 -10.14 15.66 -22.36
N ALA A 443 -10.75 16.52 -23.16
CA ALA A 443 -11.83 17.39 -22.73
C ALA A 443 -13.09 16.62 -22.33
N ASN A 444 -13.30 15.43 -22.89
CA ASN A 444 -14.45 14.56 -22.63
C ASN A 444 -14.18 13.49 -21.55
N GLY A 445 -13.03 13.53 -20.85
CA GLY A 445 -12.65 12.58 -19.82
C GLY A 445 -12.21 13.25 -18.53
N SER A 446 -12.65 12.74 -17.40
CA SER A 446 -12.16 13.09 -16.06
C SER A 446 -11.55 11.87 -15.39
N PHE A 447 -10.37 12.03 -14.80
CA PHE A 447 -9.65 10.96 -14.14
C PHE A 447 -9.69 11.13 -12.61
N PHE A 448 -9.97 10.05 -11.90
CA PHE A 448 -10.04 9.98 -10.44
C PHE A 448 -9.00 8.97 -9.95
N ALA A 449 -7.82 9.46 -9.58
CA ALA A 449 -6.68 8.61 -9.19
C ALA A 449 -6.65 8.39 -7.68
N PHE A 450 -6.77 7.14 -7.25
CA PHE A 450 -6.64 6.72 -5.86
C PHE A 450 -5.24 6.18 -5.60
N THR A 451 -4.54 6.74 -4.61
CA THR A 451 -3.21 6.25 -4.20
C THR A 451 -2.94 6.58 -2.73
N ALA A 452 -2.10 5.78 -2.07
CA ALA A 452 -1.57 6.10 -0.75
C ALA A 452 -0.26 6.90 -0.84
N THR A 453 0.47 6.77 -1.96
CA THR A 453 1.83 7.25 -2.12
C THR A 453 2.02 7.95 -3.47
N PRO A 454 1.42 9.16 -3.66
CA PRO A 454 1.53 9.86 -4.94
C PRO A 454 2.99 10.23 -5.22
N LYS A 455 3.41 10.04 -6.47
CA LYS A 455 4.67 10.52 -6.98
C LYS A 455 4.54 11.96 -7.49
N GLN A 456 5.66 12.59 -7.82
CA GLN A 456 5.69 13.94 -8.36
C GLN A 456 4.75 14.09 -9.57
N GLN A 457 4.89 13.22 -10.56
CA GLN A 457 4.08 13.26 -11.78
C GLN A 457 2.58 13.07 -11.50
N THR A 458 2.24 12.22 -10.53
CA THR A 458 0.87 12.00 -10.08
C THR A 458 0.28 13.26 -9.45
N LEU A 459 1.07 13.99 -8.64
CA LEU A 459 0.67 15.27 -8.05
C LEU A 459 0.45 16.35 -9.12
N GLU A 460 1.33 16.45 -10.12
CA GLU A 460 1.19 17.45 -11.18
C GLU A 460 0.01 17.16 -12.14
N LEU A 461 -0.29 15.89 -12.42
CA LEU A 461 -1.37 15.50 -13.35
C LEU A 461 -2.76 15.46 -12.72
N PHE A 462 -2.85 14.98 -11.49
CA PHE A 462 -4.13 14.72 -10.82
C PHE A 462 -4.35 15.62 -9.61
N GLY A 463 -3.29 16.23 -9.07
CA GLY A 463 -3.35 17.11 -7.91
C GLY A 463 -3.98 18.46 -8.22
N GLU A 464 -4.38 19.15 -7.17
CA GLU A 464 -4.94 20.50 -7.24
C GLU A 464 -3.84 21.54 -7.01
N LYS A 465 -3.67 22.42 -8.00
CA LYS A 465 -2.69 23.50 -7.93
C LYS A 465 -3.16 24.55 -6.93
N GLN A 466 -2.32 24.85 -5.94
CA GLN A 466 -2.58 25.84 -4.90
C GLN A 466 -2.17 27.25 -5.35
N PRO A 467 -2.64 28.33 -4.68
CA PRO A 467 -2.28 29.71 -5.01
C PRO A 467 -0.76 30.00 -4.93
N ASP A 468 -0.02 29.28 -4.10
CA ASP A 468 1.43 29.39 -3.96
C ASP A 468 2.22 28.62 -5.04
N GLY A 469 1.53 27.96 -5.97
CA GLY A 469 2.12 27.17 -7.05
C GLY A 469 2.37 25.71 -6.71
N SER A 470 2.20 25.30 -5.47
CA SER A 470 2.33 23.91 -5.02
C SER A 470 1.16 23.03 -5.51
N TYR A 471 1.34 21.71 -5.48
CA TYR A 471 0.31 20.74 -5.84
C TYR A 471 -0.02 19.83 -4.66
N GLN A 472 -1.31 19.64 -4.40
CA GLN A 472 -1.81 18.80 -3.33
C GLN A 472 -2.90 17.85 -3.82
N ALA A 473 -3.21 16.81 -3.02
CA ALA A 473 -4.36 15.97 -3.28
C ALA A 473 -5.69 16.72 -3.06
N PHE A 474 -6.68 16.46 -3.92
CA PHE A 474 -8.04 16.97 -3.79
C PHE A 474 -8.74 16.46 -2.51
N SER A 475 -8.45 15.22 -2.11
CA SER A 475 -8.92 14.62 -0.86
C SER A 475 -7.77 13.88 -0.20
N LEU A 476 -7.59 14.12 1.10
CA LEU A 476 -6.52 13.54 1.91
C LEU A 476 -7.10 12.76 3.09
N TYR A 477 -6.57 11.54 3.30
CA TYR A 477 -6.62 10.80 4.56
C TYR A 477 -5.23 10.25 4.82
N SER A 478 -4.47 10.94 5.68
CA SER A 478 -3.03 10.70 5.86
C SER A 478 -2.74 9.39 6.59
N MET A 479 -1.52 8.90 6.45
CA MET A 479 -1.05 7.73 7.21
C MET A 479 -1.05 8.04 8.72
N ARG A 480 -0.60 9.23 9.11
CA ARG A 480 -0.61 9.67 10.50
C ARG A 480 -2.01 9.64 11.08
N GLN A 481 -3.00 10.22 10.40
CA GLN A 481 -4.38 10.22 10.87
C GLN A 481 -4.90 8.79 11.05
N ALA A 482 -4.63 7.91 10.09
CA ALA A 482 -5.05 6.52 10.16
C ALA A 482 -4.42 5.74 11.33
N ILE A 483 -3.15 6.04 11.68
CA ILE A 483 -2.45 5.46 12.85
C ILE A 483 -3.03 6.02 14.16
N GLU A 484 -3.13 7.34 14.29
CA GLU A 484 -3.62 8.00 15.50
C GLU A 484 -5.10 7.70 15.79
N GLU A 485 -5.90 7.44 14.77
CA GLU A 485 -7.26 6.93 14.89
C GLU A 485 -7.33 5.43 15.25
N GLY A 486 -6.20 4.72 15.30
CA GLY A 486 -6.14 3.28 15.55
C GLY A 486 -6.80 2.44 14.45
N PHE A 487 -6.82 2.94 13.21
CA PHE A 487 -7.39 2.22 12.06
C PHE A 487 -6.37 1.33 11.34
N ILE A 488 -5.12 1.74 11.35
CA ILE A 488 -3.98 0.95 10.90
C ILE A 488 -2.91 0.93 11.98
N LEU A 489 -2.11 -0.14 12.02
CA LEU A 489 -0.94 -0.21 12.91
C LEU A 489 0.23 0.56 12.30
N ASP A 490 1.04 1.14 13.17
CA ASP A 490 2.32 1.72 12.78
C ASP A 490 3.33 0.60 12.50
N VAL A 491 3.66 0.42 11.22
CA VAL A 491 4.60 -0.63 10.79
C VAL A 491 6.04 -0.34 11.17
N LEU A 492 6.32 0.87 11.63
CA LEU A 492 7.64 1.32 12.08
C LEU A 492 7.84 1.22 13.60
N GLU A 493 6.82 0.84 14.36
CA GLU A 493 6.88 0.80 15.83
C GLU A 493 7.85 -0.26 16.37
N ASN A 494 7.85 -1.46 15.78
CA ASN A 494 8.74 -2.56 16.18
C ASN A 494 9.66 -2.95 15.02
N TYR A 495 10.63 -2.08 14.73
CA TYR A 495 11.60 -2.26 13.64
C TYR A 495 12.94 -2.75 14.18
N MET A 496 13.49 -3.81 13.57
CA MET A 496 14.80 -4.36 13.92
C MET A 496 15.67 -4.43 12.69
N THR A 497 16.87 -3.89 12.75
CA THR A 497 17.87 -4.05 11.69
C THR A 497 18.99 -5.00 12.09
N TYR A 498 19.45 -5.77 11.11
CA TYR A 498 20.55 -6.71 11.25
C TYR A 498 21.65 -6.36 10.27
N LYS A 499 22.90 -6.33 10.74
CA LYS A 499 24.08 -6.23 9.88
C LYS A 499 24.78 -7.57 9.76
N THR A 500 25.19 -7.86 8.55
CA THR A 500 25.93 -9.06 8.20
C THR A 500 27.43 -8.74 8.26
N TYR A 501 28.18 -9.52 9.04
CA TYR A 501 29.63 -9.43 9.16
C TYR A 501 30.23 -10.69 8.52
N PHE A 502 31.13 -10.51 7.57
CA PHE A 502 31.82 -11.61 6.89
C PHE A 502 33.19 -11.14 6.42
N LYS A 503 34.05 -12.10 6.13
CA LYS A 503 35.36 -11.87 5.54
C LYS A 503 35.44 -12.76 4.30
N LEU A 504 35.72 -12.17 3.16
CA LEU A 504 36.05 -12.85 1.92
C LEU A 504 37.56 -13.10 1.86
N MET A 505 37.93 -14.27 1.42
CA MET A 505 39.35 -14.62 1.19
C MET A 505 39.54 -15.00 -0.28
N LYS A 506 40.63 -14.54 -0.86
CA LYS A 506 41.01 -14.86 -2.22
C LYS A 506 41.65 -16.26 -2.25
N MET A 507 41.17 -17.13 -3.15
CA MET A 507 41.61 -18.51 -3.32
C MET A 507 42.59 -18.69 -4.51
N ILE A 508 42.91 -17.62 -5.24
CA ILE A 508 43.84 -17.64 -6.39
C ILE A 508 45.10 -16.84 -6.08
N GLU A 509 46.25 -17.31 -6.61
CA GLU A 509 47.54 -16.62 -6.42
C GLU A 509 47.61 -15.32 -7.21
N ASP A 510 47.01 -15.27 -8.41
CA ASP A 510 46.97 -14.08 -9.25
C ASP A 510 46.07 -12.99 -8.65
N ASP A 511 46.38 -11.73 -8.91
CA ASP A 511 45.63 -10.57 -8.44
C ASP A 511 45.18 -9.69 -9.63
N PRO A 512 44.22 -10.19 -10.46
CA PRO A 512 43.76 -9.49 -11.65
C PRO A 512 42.98 -8.22 -11.31
N GLU A 513 43.04 -7.22 -12.19
CA GLU A 513 42.32 -5.96 -12.06
C GLU A 513 40.92 -6.10 -12.65
N TYR A 514 39.91 -5.65 -11.89
CA TYR A 514 38.50 -5.62 -12.29
C TYR A 514 37.90 -4.24 -12.04
N GLU A 515 36.83 -3.95 -12.76
CA GLU A 515 35.99 -2.78 -12.50
C GLU A 515 35.39 -2.88 -11.08
N LYS A 516 35.84 -1.98 -10.20
CA LYS A 516 35.59 -2.00 -8.76
C LYS A 516 34.09 -2.12 -8.37
N ARG A 517 33.26 -1.29 -8.99
CA ARG A 517 31.81 -1.25 -8.69
C ARG A 517 31.13 -2.56 -9.08
N ARG A 518 31.53 -3.12 -10.19
CA ARG A 518 30.95 -4.33 -10.78
C ARG A 518 31.35 -5.57 -9.99
N ALA A 519 32.64 -5.71 -9.72
CA ALA A 519 33.16 -6.79 -8.88
C ALA A 519 32.57 -6.74 -7.47
N THR A 520 32.48 -5.56 -6.85
CA THR A 520 31.84 -5.39 -5.53
C THR A 520 30.37 -5.84 -5.53
N THR A 521 29.61 -5.54 -6.60
CA THR A 521 28.21 -5.94 -6.71
C THR A 521 28.07 -7.46 -6.82
N VAL A 522 28.87 -8.12 -7.63
CA VAL A 522 28.84 -9.58 -7.81
C VAL A 522 29.28 -10.30 -6.55
N LEU A 523 30.34 -9.84 -5.90
CA LEU A 523 30.82 -10.43 -4.66
C LEU A 523 29.80 -10.30 -3.51
N LYS A 524 29.11 -9.16 -3.40
CA LYS A 524 28.03 -9.00 -2.43
C LYS A 524 26.87 -9.94 -2.74
N ARG A 525 26.49 -10.11 -4.01
CA ARG A 525 25.46 -11.07 -4.42
C ARG A 525 25.84 -12.52 -4.10
N TYR A 526 27.12 -12.86 -4.30
CA TYR A 526 27.63 -14.18 -3.92
C TYR A 526 27.46 -14.45 -2.42
N VAL A 527 27.85 -13.49 -1.56
CA VAL A 527 27.68 -13.59 -0.11
C VAL A 527 26.19 -13.77 0.25
N ASP A 528 25.31 -12.99 -0.33
CA ASP A 528 23.88 -13.04 -0.04
C ASP A 528 23.23 -14.37 -0.46
N LEU A 529 23.67 -14.96 -1.57
CA LEU A 529 23.17 -16.25 -2.09
C LEU A 529 23.85 -17.47 -1.49
N HIS A 530 24.92 -17.28 -0.73
CA HIS A 530 25.68 -18.38 -0.16
C HIS A 530 24.83 -19.19 0.84
N GLU A 531 24.90 -20.52 0.79
CA GLU A 531 24.11 -21.44 1.60
C GLU A 531 24.17 -21.09 3.10
N HIS A 532 25.38 -20.79 3.60
CA HIS A 532 25.57 -20.43 5.00
C HIS A 532 24.83 -19.13 5.38
N ALA A 533 24.77 -18.15 4.49
CA ALA A 533 24.07 -16.90 4.71
C ALA A 533 22.55 -17.12 4.79
N ILE A 534 22.01 -17.86 3.83
CA ILE A 534 20.59 -18.24 3.78
C ILE A 534 20.21 -19.03 5.05
N LYS A 535 21.02 -20.02 5.44
CA LYS A 535 20.83 -20.82 6.65
C LYS A 535 20.74 -19.96 7.90
N LYS A 536 21.68 -19.05 8.12
CA LYS A 536 21.72 -18.21 9.32
C LYS A 536 20.60 -17.19 9.37
N LYS A 537 20.25 -16.57 8.26
CA LYS A 537 19.09 -15.66 8.18
C LYS A 537 17.78 -16.43 8.46
N THR A 538 17.61 -17.62 7.88
CA THR A 538 16.44 -18.47 8.14
C THR A 538 16.33 -18.86 9.61
N GLU A 539 17.44 -19.21 10.26
CA GLU A 539 17.49 -19.53 11.69
C GLU A 539 16.95 -18.36 12.54
N ILE A 540 17.43 -17.13 12.30
CA ILE A 540 16.98 -15.92 12.99
C ILE A 540 15.48 -15.68 12.75
N MET A 541 15.01 -15.79 11.52
CA MET A 541 13.60 -15.58 11.15
C MET A 541 12.69 -16.59 11.85
N LEU A 542 13.06 -17.88 11.86
CA LEU A 542 12.30 -18.93 12.51
C LEU A 542 12.32 -18.80 14.03
N ASP A 543 13.45 -18.44 14.64
CA ASP A 543 13.54 -18.20 16.08
C ASP A 543 12.63 -17.05 16.51
N HIS A 544 12.64 -15.95 15.75
CA HIS A 544 11.74 -14.83 15.98
C HIS A 544 10.27 -15.26 15.81
N PHE A 545 9.95 -15.97 14.73
CA PHE A 545 8.60 -16.44 14.45
C PHE A 545 8.07 -17.31 15.58
N CYS A 546 8.83 -18.30 16.02
CA CYS A 546 8.43 -19.23 17.07
C CYS A 546 8.24 -18.54 18.42
N LYS A 547 9.13 -17.58 18.78
CA LYS A 547 9.09 -16.91 20.07
C LYS A 547 8.03 -15.80 20.16
N ASN A 548 7.88 -14.99 19.11
CA ASN A 548 7.13 -13.74 19.18
C ASN A 548 5.84 -13.73 18.35
N VAL A 549 5.69 -14.63 17.36
CA VAL A 549 4.61 -14.55 16.37
C VAL A 549 3.68 -15.76 16.42
N LYS A 550 4.22 -16.96 16.50
CA LYS A 550 3.48 -18.24 16.37
C LYS A 550 2.21 -18.31 17.23
N GLY A 551 2.28 -17.83 18.49
CA GLY A 551 1.15 -17.87 19.44
C GLY A 551 0.15 -16.72 19.30
N LYS A 552 0.48 -15.66 18.54
CA LYS A 552 -0.40 -14.48 18.41
C LYS A 552 -1.67 -14.79 17.62
N MET A 553 -2.73 -13.99 17.87
CA MET A 553 -4.04 -14.13 17.23
C MET A 553 -4.62 -15.56 17.30
N ASN A 554 -4.54 -16.17 18.47
CA ASN A 554 -4.98 -17.56 18.74
C ASN A 554 -4.29 -18.58 17.82
N GLY A 555 -2.99 -18.39 17.57
CA GLY A 555 -2.21 -19.27 16.72
C GLY A 555 -2.43 -19.05 15.21
N ARG A 556 -3.02 -17.94 14.76
CA ARG A 556 -3.29 -17.64 13.34
C ARG A 556 -2.33 -16.62 12.71
N ALA A 557 -1.45 -16.03 13.51
CA ALA A 557 -0.49 -15.01 13.03
C ALA A 557 0.42 -15.57 11.94
N LYS A 558 0.69 -14.76 10.89
CA LYS A 558 1.45 -15.14 9.70
C LYS A 558 2.66 -14.26 9.50
N ALA A 559 3.62 -14.76 8.72
CA ALA A 559 4.85 -14.07 8.37
C ALA A 559 5.04 -13.99 6.85
N MET A 560 5.71 -12.94 6.39
CA MET A 560 6.16 -12.80 5.01
C MET A 560 7.67 -12.58 4.96
N VAL A 561 8.37 -13.31 4.08
CA VAL A 561 9.79 -13.11 3.78
C VAL A 561 9.91 -12.47 2.42
N VAL A 562 10.40 -11.22 2.37
CA VAL A 562 10.59 -10.46 1.13
C VAL A 562 12.01 -10.63 0.66
N THR A 563 12.19 -11.27 -0.49
CA THR A 563 13.50 -11.61 -1.03
C THR A 563 13.87 -10.74 -2.23
N ARG A 564 15.19 -10.64 -2.50
CA ARG A 564 15.73 -9.83 -3.59
C ARG A 564 15.37 -10.40 -4.97
N SER A 565 15.44 -11.71 -5.15
CA SER A 565 15.19 -12.36 -6.44
C SER A 565 14.47 -13.70 -6.28
N ARG A 566 13.98 -14.26 -7.42
CA ARG A 566 13.35 -15.57 -7.45
C ARG A 566 14.29 -16.68 -6.97
N LEU A 567 15.58 -16.60 -7.31
CA LEU A 567 16.58 -17.56 -6.84
C LEU A 567 16.75 -17.52 -5.32
N HIS A 568 16.76 -16.31 -4.71
CA HIS A 568 16.74 -16.21 -3.25
C HIS A 568 15.49 -16.86 -2.66
N ALA A 569 14.30 -16.63 -3.26
CA ALA A 569 13.07 -17.23 -2.78
C ALA A 569 13.10 -18.76 -2.84
N VAL A 570 13.66 -19.34 -3.92
CA VAL A 570 13.85 -20.80 -4.07
C VAL A 570 14.75 -21.32 -2.94
N ARG A 571 15.94 -20.75 -2.77
CA ARG A 571 16.90 -21.21 -1.75
C ARG A 571 16.37 -21.01 -0.33
N TYR A 572 15.69 -19.90 -0.04
CA TYR A 572 14.99 -19.74 1.24
C TYR A 572 13.93 -20.80 1.46
N LYS A 573 13.09 -21.09 0.46
CA LYS A 573 12.03 -22.11 0.61
C LYS A 573 12.62 -23.48 0.95
N LEU A 574 13.67 -23.90 0.27
CA LEU A 574 14.35 -25.15 0.54
C LEU A 574 14.91 -25.19 1.97
N GLU A 575 15.53 -24.11 2.40
CA GLU A 575 16.13 -24.01 3.74
C GLU A 575 15.06 -23.90 4.85
N PHE A 576 13.96 -23.16 4.62
CA PHE A 576 12.83 -23.11 5.54
C PHE A 576 12.22 -24.50 5.71
N ASP A 577 12.00 -25.23 4.63
CA ASP A 577 11.45 -26.59 4.70
C ASP A 577 12.36 -27.54 5.48
N ARG A 578 13.69 -27.43 5.27
CA ARG A 578 14.69 -28.23 6.01
C ARG A 578 14.65 -27.92 7.51
N GLN A 579 14.74 -26.64 7.90
CA GLN A 579 14.77 -26.24 9.31
C GLN A 579 13.43 -26.44 10.01
N LEU A 580 12.29 -26.24 9.33
CA LEU A 580 10.98 -26.53 9.89
C LEU A 580 10.79 -28.01 10.18
N LYS A 581 11.29 -28.90 9.30
CA LYS A 581 11.28 -30.35 9.51
C LYS A 581 12.15 -30.78 10.70
N GLU A 582 13.32 -30.14 10.86
CA GLU A 582 14.22 -30.44 12.00
C GLU A 582 13.64 -29.97 13.35
N ARG A 583 12.76 -28.98 13.35
CA ARG A 583 12.13 -28.41 14.55
C ARG A 583 10.83 -29.13 14.95
N ASP A 584 10.46 -30.22 14.31
CA ASP A 584 9.18 -30.95 14.50
C ASP A 584 7.96 -29.99 14.42
N GLY A 585 8.01 -29.06 13.49
CA GLY A 585 7.06 -27.95 13.41
C GLY A 585 5.77 -28.31 12.69
N ASP A 586 4.66 -27.92 13.29
CA ASP A 586 3.30 -27.90 12.72
C ASP A 586 3.08 -26.76 11.69
N VAL A 587 4.12 -25.97 11.40
CA VAL A 587 4.09 -24.79 10.51
C VAL A 587 4.70 -25.16 9.17
N LYS A 588 4.00 -24.77 8.07
CA LYS A 588 4.53 -24.89 6.72
C LYS A 588 4.80 -23.53 6.08
N ALA A 589 5.78 -23.49 5.19
CA ALA A 589 6.12 -22.32 4.39
C ALA A 589 5.63 -22.48 2.95
N LEU A 590 5.21 -21.37 2.31
CA LEU A 590 4.91 -21.26 0.88
C LEU A 590 5.94 -20.37 0.20
N VAL A 591 6.15 -20.61 -1.10
CA VAL A 591 6.91 -19.69 -1.94
C VAL A 591 5.98 -19.08 -3.01
N ALA A 592 6.21 -17.82 -3.38
CA ALA A 592 5.45 -17.12 -4.41
C ALA A 592 6.37 -16.31 -5.33
N PHE A 593 6.47 -16.73 -6.59
CA PHE A 593 7.20 -16.05 -7.66
C PHE A 593 6.62 -16.44 -9.02
N THR A 594 6.98 -15.70 -10.08
CA THR A 594 6.49 -15.96 -11.45
C THR A 594 7.56 -16.64 -12.30
N GLY A 595 7.15 -17.56 -13.17
CA GLY A 595 8.03 -18.23 -14.15
C GLY A 595 8.85 -19.38 -13.54
N THR A 596 9.94 -19.75 -14.21
CA THR A 596 10.82 -20.88 -13.85
C THR A 596 12.20 -20.35 -13.44
N VAL A 597 12.75 -20.92 -12.39
CA VAL A 597 14.12 -20.69 -11.91
C VAL A 597 14.94 -21.95 -12.09
N LYS A 598 16.17 -21.81 -12.60
CA LYS A 598 17.13 -22.92 -12.73
C LYS A 598 18.23 -22.73 -11.69
N ASP A 599 18.45 -23.73 -10.85
CA ASP A 599 19.51 -23.75 -9.85
C ASP A 599 20.11 -25.16 -9.75
N GLU A 600 21.41 -25.25 -9.83
CA GLU A 600 22.18 -26.52 -9.74
C GLU A 600 21.61 -27.66 -10.61
N GLY A 601 21.18 -27.34 -11.83
CA GLY A 601 20.62 -28.32 -12.78
C GLY A 601 19.14 -28.68 -12.58
N HIS A 602 18.51 -28.16 -11.54
CA HIS A 602 17.07 -28.35 -11.26
C HIS A 602 16.24 -27.17 -11.75
N GLU A 603 15.00 -27.44 -12.15
CA GLU A 603 14.01 -26.40 -12.51
C GLU A 603 12.96 -26.26 -11.42
N PHE A 604 12.81 -25.02 -10.91
CA PHE A 604 11.89 -24.68 -9.85
C PHE A 604 10.78 -23.75 -10.37
N THR A 605 9.54 -24.10 -10.07
CA THR A 605 8.37 -23.24 -10.28
C THR A 605 7.60 -23.11 -8.97
N GLU A 606 6.79 -22.07 -8.83
CA GLU A 606 5.93 -21.95 -7.65
C GLU A 606 5.09 -23.21 -7.40
N SER A 607 4.54 -23.78 -8.50
CA SER A 607 3.67 -24.95 -8.40
C SER A 607 4.40 -26.21 -7.94
N ASN A 608 5.61 -26.50 -8.47
CA ASN A 608 6.32 -27.71 -8.07
C ASN A 608 6.90 -27.60 -6.66
N MET A 609 7.30 -26.43 -6.23
CA MET A 609 7.82 -26.21 -4.88
C MET A 609 6.73 -26.22 -3.79
N ASN A 610 5.52 -25.75 -4.10
CA ASN A 610 4.39 -25.77 -3.17
C ASN A 610 3.57 -27.07 -3.22
N GLY A 611 3.69 -27.86 -4.29
CA GLY A 611 2.94 -29.10 -4.49
C GLY A 611 1.48 -28.90 -4.94
N PHE A 612 1.11 -27.71 -5.43
CA PHE A 612 -0.22 -27.37 -5.94
C PHE A 612 -0.16 -26.22 -6.95
N PRO A 613 -1.22 -26.01 -7.78
CA PRO A 613 -1.26 -24.95 -8.77
C PRO A 613 -1.14 -23.55 -8.15
N GLU A 614 -0.45 -22.64 -8.84
CA GLU A 614 -0.21 -21.25 -8.45
C GLU A 614 -1.49 -20.49 -8.08
N SER A 615 -2.62 -20.80 -8.74
CA SER A 615 -3.94 -20.19 -8.44
C SER A 615 -4.47 -20.50 -7.04
N GLN A 616 -3.93 -21.50 -6.36
CA GLN A 616 -4.31 -21.88 -5.00
C GLN A 616 -3.45 -21.25 -3.92
N THR A 617 -2.32 -20.62 -4.25
CA THR A 617 -1.34 -20.11 -3.26
C THR A 617 -2.00 -19.18 -2.23
N VAL A 618 -2.80 -18.22 -2.67
CA VAL A 618 -3.51 -17.30 -1.75
C VAL A 618 -4.48 -18.04 -0.83
N LYS A 619 -5.31 -18.93 -1.39
CA LYS A 619 -6.29 -19.72 -0.62
C LYS A 619 -5.61 -20.64 0.39
N ARG A 620 -4.49 -21.25 0.01
CA ARG A 620 -3.70 -22.11 0.92
C ARG A 620 -3.06 -21.29 2.02
N PHE A 621 -2.58 -20.09 1.71
CA PHE A 621 -2.03 -19.21 2.73
C PHE A 621 -3.09 -18.71 3.73
N ASP A 622 -4.36 -18.69 3.38
CA ASP A 622 -5.45 -18.36 4.31
C ASP A 622 -5.70 -19.45 5.35
N THR A 623 -5.28 -20.70 5.10
CA THR A 623 -5.42 -21.80 6.06
C THR A 623 -4.43 -21.70 7.22
N ASP A 624 -4.70 -22.38 8.32
CA ASP A 624 -3.82 -22.38 9.49
C ASP A 624 -2.57 -23.28 9.29
N GLU A 625 -2.54 -24.11 8.26
CA GLU A 625 -1.44 -24.98 7.89
C GLU A 625 -0.21 -24.19 7.41
N TYR A 626 -0.43 -23.14 6.60
CA TYR A 626 0.64 -22.33 6.01
C TYR A 626 0.73 -20.99 6.71
N ARG A 627 1.83 -20.77 7.41
CA ARG A 627 2.02 -19.61 8.29
C ARG A 627 3.11 -18.65 7.81
N ILE A 628 3.96 -19.08 6.88
CA ILE A 628 5.08 -18.30 6.35
C ILE A 628 4.97 -18.28 4.82
N MET A 629 5.08 -17.09 4.21
CA MET A 629 5.11 -16.92 2.76
C MET A 629 6.41 -16.24 2.34
N ILE A 630 7.16 -16.87 1.45
CA ILE A 630 8.42 -16.37 0.91
C ILE A 630 8.12 -15.80 -0.48
N VAL A 631 8.40 -14.50 -0.70
CA VAL A 631 7.99 -13.81 -1.92
C VAL A 631 9.19 -13.18 -2.65
N ALA A 632 9.17 -13.30 -3.98
CA ALA A 632 10.05 -12.54 -4.86
C ALA A 632 9.18 -11.75 -5.85
N HIS A 633 9.14 -10.42 -5.72
CA HIS A 633 8.30 -9.47 -6.47
C HIS A 633 6.78 -9.70 -6.35
N LYS A 634 6.31 -10.93 -6.47
CA LYS A 634 4.90 -11.32 -6.33
C LYS A 634 4.40 -11.05 -4.90
N PHE A 635 3.21 -10.48 -4.74
CA PHE A 635 2.55 -10.17 -3.45
C PHE A 635 3.22 -9.10 -2.57
N GLN A 636 4.31 -8.47 -3.00
CA GLN A 636 4.87 -7.30 -2.31
C GLN A 636 3.93 -6.10 -2.39
N THR A 637 3.17 -6.00 -3.47
CA THR A 637 2.10 -5.02 -3.67
C THR A 637 0.78 -5.75 -3.96
N GLY A 638 -0.36 -5.09 -3.72
CA GLY A 638 -1.68 -5.64 -4.09
C GLY A 638 -2.16 -6.89 -3.33
N PHE A 639 -1.43 -7.40 -2.33
CA PHE A 639 -1.80 -8.56 -1.52
C PHE A 639 -2.40 -8.14 -0.18
N ASP A 640 -3.51 -8.74 0.20
CA ASP A 640 -4.20 -8.47 1.47
C ASP A 640 -4.29 -9.75 2.31
N GLN A 641 -3.61 -9.75 3.46
CA GLN A 641 -3.66 -10.80 4.46
C GLN A 641 -3.72 -10.16 5.85
N PRO A 642 -4.92 -10.07 6.47
CA PRO A 642 -5.09 -9.38 7.75
C PRO A 642 -4.24 -9.96 8.89
N PHE A 643 -4.03 -11.28 8.90
CA PHE A 643 -3.24 -11.99 9.93
C PHE A 643 -1.72 -11.87 9.76
N LEU A 644 -1.25 -11.10 8.77
CA LEU A 644 0.18 -10.87 8.57
C LEU A 644 0.74 -10.02 9.72
N GLN A 645 1.47 -10.64 10.64
CA GLN A 645 2.01 -10.06 11.87
C GLN A 645 3.44 -9.57 11.74
N THR A 646 4.24 -10.24 10.92
CA THR A 646 5.66 -9.92 10.77
C THR A 646 6.12 -9.99 9.33
N MET A 647 7.12 -9.16 9.02
CA MET A 647 7.81 -9.16 7.73
C MET A 647 9.31 -9.27 7.95
N TYR A 648 9.94 -10.18 7.23
CA TYR A 648 11.38 -10.37 7.15
C TYR A 648 11.87 -9.83 5.83
N VAL A 649 12.69 -8.76 5.85
CA VAL A 649 13.09 -8.02 4.66
C VAL A 649 14.53 -8.33 4.32
N ASP A 650 14.76 -9.11 3.28
CA ASP A 650 16.08 -9.40 2.71
C ASP A 650 16.18 -8.84 1.27
N LYS A 651 15.72 -7.61 1.12
CA LYS A 651 15.71 -6.86 -0.14
C LYS A 651 15.92 -5.38 0.14
N LYS A 652 16.66 -4.68 -0.75
CA LYS A 652 16.72 -3.22 -0.68
C LYS A 652 15.35 -2.64 -1.08
N VAL A 653 14.70 -1.98 -0.14
CA VAL A 653 13.43 -1.27 -0.36
C VAL A 653 13.63 0.23 -0.12
N GLN A 654 13.12 1.08 -1.01
CA GLN A 654 13.34 2.52 -0.95
C GLN A 654 12.12 3.28 -1.46
N LYS A 655 11.97 4.55 -1.05
CA LYS A 655 10.90 5.45 -1.50
C LYS A 655 9.51 4.80 -1.38
N VAL A 656 8.68 4.94 -2.40
CA VAL A 656 7.32 4.36 -2.49
C VAL A 656 7.31 2.86 -2.23
N ASN A 657 8.29 2.10 -2.77
CA ASN A 657 8.33 0.65 -2.61
C ASN A 657 8.48 0.21 -1.14
N ALA A 658 9.25 0.96 -0.32
CA ALA A 658 9.34 0.68 1.12
C ALA A 658 7.97 0.83 1.80
N VAL A 659 7.28 1.93 1.55
CA VAL A 659 5.95 2.20 2.14
C VAL A 659 4.94 1.12 1.72
N GLN A 660 4.88 0.79 0.44
CA GLN A 660 3.93 -0.18 -0.10
C GLN A 660 4.17 -1.60 0.41
N THR A 661 5.43 -2.02 0.48
CA THR A 661 5.80 -3.35 0.98
C THR A 661 5.46 -3.49 2.46
N LEU A 662 5.91 -2.56 3.30
CA LEU A 662 5.73 -2.65 4.75
C LEU A 662 4.27 -2.40 5.18
N SER A 663 3.52 -1.56 4.48
CA SER A 663 2.10 -1.31 4.77
C SER A 663 1.19 -2.53 4.59
N ARG A 664 1.70 -3.68 4.10
CA ARG A 664 0.94 -4.96 4.13
C ARG A 664 0.70 -5.45 5.56
N LEU A 665 1.51 -5.01 6.51
CA LEU A 665 1.39 -5.35 7.93
C LEU A 665 0.30 -4.55 8.66
N ASN A 666 -0.13 -3.42 8.17
CA ASN A 666 -0.88 -2.40 8.91
C ASN A 666 -2.35 -2.73 9.22
N ARG A 667 -2.90 -3.85 8.71
CA ARG A 667 -4.29 -4.29 8.95
C ARG A 667 -4.51 -4.68 10.39
N ILE A 668 -5.70 -4.37 10.93
CA ILE A 668 -6.08 -4.66 12.32
C ILE A 668 -7.26 -5.65 12.35
N PRO A 669 -7.03 -6.97 12.21
CA PRO A 669 -8.03 -7.95 12.56
C PRO A 669 -8.16 -8.08 14.09
N PRO A 670 -9.24 -8.65 14.61
CA PRO A 670 -9.39 -8.90 16.05
C PRO A 670 -8.18 -9.64 16.63
N GLY A 671 -7.64 -9.10 17.75
CA GLY A 671 -6.50 -9.67 18.47
C GLY A 671 -5.12 -9.35 17.88
N LYS A 672 -5.03 -8.43 16.91
CA LYS A 672 -3.76 -7.91 16.41
C LYS A 672 -3.56 -6.48 16.91
N ASP A 673 -2.60 -6.30 17.77
CA ASP A 673 -2.26 -5.05 18.46
C ASP A 673 -0.87 -4.49 18.10
N GLU A 674 -0.02 -5.31 17.48
CA GLU A 674 1.35 -4.94 17.12
C GLU A 674 1.81 -5.66 15.84
N VAL A 675 2.87 -5.17 15.24
CA VAL A 675 3.54 -5.78 14.08
C VAL A 675 5.05 -5.71 14.23
N TYR A 676 5.78 -6.56 13.52
CA TYR A 676 7.23 -6.62 13.57
C TYR A 676 7.85 -6.58 12.19
N VAL A 677 8.95 -5.84 12.04
CA VAL A 677 9.80 -5.86 10.86
C VAL A 677 11.22 -6.22 11.27
N LEU A 678 11.78 -7.27 10.66
CA LEU A 678 13.18 -7.63 10.76
C LEU A 678 13.84 -7.42 9.41
N ASP A 679 14.77 -6.49 9.35
CA ASP A 679 15.41 -6.04 8.11
C ASP A 679 16.91 -6.37 8.10
N PHE A 680 17.36 -7.08 7.05
CA PHE A 680 18.72 -7.55 6.89
C PHE A 680 19.56 -6.68 5.93
N ILE A 681 18.93 -5.68 5.27
CA ILE A 681 19.56 -4.95 4.16
C ILE A 681 19.48 -3.43 4.32
N ASN A 682 18.35 -2.89 4.82
CA ASN A 682 18.09 -1.46 4.80
C ASN A 682 18.55 -0.77 6.08
N GLU A 683 19.02 0.46 5.94
CA GLU A 683 19.35 1.32 7.09
C GLU A 683 18.11 2.09 7.54
N ILE A 684 18.04 2.39 8.84
CA ILE A 684 16.91 3.11 9.47
C ILE A 684 16.64 4.43 8.78
N ASP A 685 17.69 5.19 8.45
CA ASP A 685 17.54 6.50 7.81
C ASP A 685 16.99 6.41 6.38
N ASP A 686 17.28 5.34 5.64
CA ASP A 686 16.69 5.09 4.31
C ASP A 686 15.18 4.82 4.43
N ILE A 687 14.78 4.05 5.43
CA ILE A 687 13.37 3.75 5.71
C ILE A 687 12.64 5.02 6.18
N ARG A 688 13.22 5.77 7.13
CA ARG A 688 12.68 7.05 7.59
C ARG A 688 12.46 8.01 6.42
N LYS A 689 13.48 8.23 5.58
CA LYS A 689 13.39 9.07 4.37
C LYS A 689 12.34 8.58 3.37
N SER A 690 12.09 7.27 3.32
CA SER A 690 11.10 6.69 2.43
C SER A 690 9.66 6.94 2.92
N PHE A 691 9.41 6.91 4.23
CA PHE A 691 8.08 7.09 4.82
C PHE A 691 7.70 8.56 5.05
N GLN A 692 8.68 9.41 5.40
CA GLN A 692 8.44 10.80 5.78
C GLN A 692 7.59 11.59 4.77
N PRO A 693 7.77 11.48 3.43
CA PRO A 693 6.96 12.22 2.45
C PRO A 693 5.47 11.84 2.44
N TYR A 694 5.10 10.67 2.97
CA TYR A 694 3.75 10.11 2.91
C TYR A 694 3.06 10.04 4.28
N TYR A 695 3.74 10.52 5.33
CA TYR A 695 3.23 10.44 6.70
C TYR A 695 2.06 11.39 6.94
N GLU A 696 2.19 12.62 6.45
CA GLU A 696 1.13 13.63 6.44
C GLU A 696 0.69 13.97 5.01
N THR A 697 0.49 15.24 4.70
CA THR A 697 0.18 15.70 3.35
C THR A 697 1.40 15.60 2.47
N THR A 698 1.28 14.97 1.32
CA THR A 698 2.34 14.97 0.31
C THR A 698 2.15 16.18 -0.60
N MET A 699 3.15 17.07 -0.65
CA MET A 699 3.14 18.30 -1.46
C MET A 699 4.28 18.27 -2.47
N LEU A 700 4.03 18.81 -3.64
CA LEU A 700 5.05 19.20 -4.60
C LEU A 700 5.20 20.71 -4.55
N SER A 701 6.37 21.19 -4.12
CA SER A 701 6.62 22.62 -3.87
C SER A 701 6.54 23.48 -5.12
N GLU A 702 6.98 22.94 -6.25
CA GLU A 702 6.99 23.66 -7.54
C GLU A 702 6.71 22.67 -8.68
N GLY A 703 6.04 23.13 -9.74
CA GLY A 703 5.85 22.33 -10.95
C GLY A 703 7.15 22.17 -11.74
N THR A 704 7.18 21.20 -12.62
CA THR A 704 8.33 20.96 -13.52
C THR A 704 8.51 22.14 -14.47
N ASP A 705 9.72 22.70 -14.56
CA ASP A 705 10.07 23.74 -15.53
C ASP A 705 10.03 23.16 -16.96
N PRO A 706 9.17 23.68 -17.84
CA PRO A 706 9.13 23.20 -19.24
C PRO A 706 10.44 23.39 -20.01
N ASN A 707 11.25 24.39 -19.63
CA ASN A 707 12.52 24.71 -20.31
C ASN A 707 13.61 23.63 -20.06
N LEU A 708 13.38 22.76 -19.10
CA LEU A 708 14.21 21.58 -18.82
C LEU A 708 14.45 20.72 -20.09
N LEU A 709 13.49 20.67 -21.01
CA LEU A 709 13.60 19.93 -22.27
C LEU A 709 14.72 20.45 -23.17
N TYR A 710 14.87 21.76 -23.28
CA TYR A 710 15.93 22.38 -24.09
C TYR A 710 17.34 22.09 -23.52
N GLU A 711 17.44 21.96 -22.20
CA GLU A 711 18.72 21.60 -21.58
C GLU A 711 19.10 20.13 -21.86
N ILE A 712 18.11 19.22 -21.77
CA ILE A 712 18.35 17.80 -22.06
C ILE A 712 18.63 17.60 -23.55
N GLU A 713 17.90 18.28 -24.44
CA GLU A 713 18.14 18.27 -25.89
C GLU A 713 19.58 18.65 -26.24
N ARG A 714 20.07 19.78 -25.69
CA ARG A 714 21.48 20.19 -25.85
C ARG A 714 22.45 19.13 -25.35
N GLY A 715 22.11 18.47 -24.21
CA GLY A 715 22.88 17.36 -23.67
C GLY A 715 22.95 16.12 -24.57
N ILE A 716 21.93 15.89 -25.42
CA ILE A 716 21.91 14.81 -26.42
C ILE A 716 22.71 15.22 -27.67
N LEU A 717 22.43 16.41 -28.21
CA LEU A 717 23.00 16.86 -29.49
C LEU A 717 24.51 17.10 -29.42
N LYS A 718 25.07 17.39 -28.27
CA LYS A 718 26.53 17.57 -28.06
C LYS A 718 27.39 16.37 -28.45
N PHE A 719 26.79 15.18 -28.59
CA PHE A 719 27.53 13.95 -28.96
C PHE A 719 27.59 13.70 -30.46
N ASP A 720 26.94 14.52 -31.30
CA ASP A 720 26.85 14.36 -32.76
C ASP A 720 26.39 12.97 -33.23
N ILE A 721 25.65 12.25 -32.41
CA ILE A 721 25.11 10.91 -32.71
C ILE A 721 23.86 10.99 -33.57
N ILE A 722 23.07 12.02 -33.41
CA ILE A 722 21.79 12.21 -34.07
C ILE A 722 21.91 13.39 -35.04
N ALA A 723 21.69 13.14 -36.33
CA ALA A 723 21.67 14.17 -37.34
C ALA A 723 20.24 14.68 -37.63
N GLN A 724 20.05 15.99 -37.82
CA GLN A 724 18.74 16.58 -38.09
C GLN A 724 18.06 15.97 -39.32
N SER A 725 18.84 15.69 -40.40
CA SER A 725 18.34 15.03 -41.58
C SER A 725 17.80 13.61 -41.33
N GLU A 726 18.35 12.89 -40.37
CA GLU A 726 17.85 11.57 -39.97
C GLU A 726 16.55 11.68 -39.19
N ILE A 727 16.42 12.68 -38.31
CA ILE A 727 15.17 12.97 -37.58
C ILE A 727 14.04 13.29 -38.56
N ASP A 728 14.30 14.21 -39.53
CA ASP A 728 13.30 14.61 -40.50
C ASP A 728 12.87 13.45 -41.38
N ARG A 729 13.84 12.67 -41.92
CA ARG A 729 13.56 11.47 -42.71
C ARG A 729 12.82 10.40 -41.97
N PHE A 730 13.18 10.17 -40.68
CA PHE A 730 12.47 9.23 -39.82
C PHE A 730 11.01 9.64 -39.62
N THR A 731 10.79 10.92 -39.34
CA THR A 731 9.45 11.48 -39.14
C THR A 731 8.59 11.39 -40.37
N GLU A 732 9.16 11.73 -41.57
CA GLU A 732 8.47 11.59 -42.83
C GLU A 732 8.05 10.16 -43.13
N LEU A 733 8.95 9.21 -42.93
CA LEU A 733 8.64 7.77 -43.05
C LEU A 733 7.61 7.31 -42.03
N TRP A 734 7.66 7.80 -40.79
CA TRP A 734 6.71 7.44 -39.74
C TRP A 734 5.27 7.78 -40.11
N TYR A 735 5.06 8.94 -40.73
CA TYR A 735 3.72 9.36 -41.12
C TYR A 735 3.30 8.88 -42.53
N SER A 736 4.21 8.37 -43.34
CA SER A 736 3.92 8.00 -44.74
C SER A 736 3.91 6.49 -45.04
N THR A 737 4.43 5.65 -44.14
CA THR A 737 4.56 4.19 -44.37
C THR A 737 4.26 3.33 -43.16
N GLU A 738 3.63 2.17 -43.41
CA GLU A 738 3.45 1.12 -42.37
C GLU A 738 4.68 0.18 -42.28
N ASP A 739 5.66 0.31 -43.22
CA ASP A 739 6.82 -0.57 -43.26
C ASP A 739 7.89 -0.17 -42.22
N GLN A 740 7.87 -0.85 -41.09
CA GLN A 740 8.81 -0.63 -39.97
C GLN A 740 10.29 -0.92 -40.35
N SER A 741 10.56 -1.67 -41.42
CA SER A 741 11.93 -2.01 -41.82
C SER A 741 12.70 -0.77 -42.28
N LYS A 742 12.04 0.17 -42.98
CA LYS A 742 12.61 1.45 -43.41
C LYS A 742 12.96 2.36 -42.23
N LEU A 743 12.16 2.37 -41.19
CA LEU A 743 12.44 3.13 -39.95
C LEU A 743 13.70 2.61 -39.29
N HIS A 744 13.86 1.29 -39.20
CA HIS A 744 15.05 0.68 -38.65
C HIS A 744 16.33 1.00 -39.42
N GLN A 745 16.24 1.16 -40.75
CA GLN A 745 17.38 1.50 -41.58
C GLN A 745 17.94 2.89 -41.23
N VAL A 746 17.05 3.90 -41.08
CA VAL A 746 17.45 5.28 -40.72
C VAL A 746 18.18 5.32 -39.37
N LEU A 747 17.73 4.54 -38.39
CA LEU A 747 18.36 4.49 -37.05
C LEU A 747 19.75 3.82 -37.03
N SER A 748 20.10 3.03 -38.05
CA SER A 748 21.34 2.24 -38.05
C SER A 748 22.60 3.11 -38.11
N SER A 749 22.54 4.30 -38.72
CA SER A 749 23.66 5.22 -38.74
C SER A 749 23.97 5.81 -37.37
N ALA A 750 22.93 6.20 -36.64
CA ALA A 750 23.09 6.68 -35.26
C ALA A 750 23.62 5.58 -34.32
N VAL A 751 23.18 4.32 -34.50
CA VAL A 751 23.71 3.20 -33.71
C VAL A 751 25.21 2.99 -33.96
N LYS A 752 25.69 3.09 -35.21
CA LYS A 752 27.11 2.99 -35.53
C LYS A 752 27.93 4.08 -34.84
N ARG A 753 27.52 5.35 -34.95
CA ARG A 753 28.18 6.46 -34.27
C ARG A 753 28.18 6.29 -32.74
N TYR A 754 27.08 5.77 -32.19
CA TYR A 754 27.03 5.44 -30.77
C TYR A 754 28.04 4.35 -30.37
N GLU A 755 28.27 3.34 -31.20
CA GLU A 755 29.23 2.28 -30.94
C GLU A 755 30.69 2.76 -30.90
N GLU A 756 30.99 3.90 -31.53
CA GLU A 756 32.32 4.53 -31.53
C GLU A 756 32.61 5.35 -30.27
N LEU A 757 31.60 5.72 -29.50
CA LEU A 757 31.77 6.46 -28.25
C LEU A 757 32.53 5.67 -27.19
N SER A 758 33.20 6.39 -26.26
CA SER A 758 33.74 5.82 -25.03
C SER A 758 32.63 5.24 -24.13
N LYS A 759 32.96 4.43 -23.15
CA LYS A 759 32.00 3.85 -22.21
C LYS A 759 31.25 4.91 -21.41
N GLU A 760 31.92 5.97 -21.01
CA GLU A 760 31.34 7.07 -20.24
C GLU A 760 30.40 7.91 -21.10
N GLU A 761 30.78 8.20 -22.34
CA GLU A 761 29.93 8.92 -23.30
C GLU A 761 28.69 8.11 -23.65
N LYS A 762 28.82 6.79 -23.89
CA LYS A 762 27.68 5.88 -24.11
C LYS A 762 26.69 5.94 -22.97
N PHE A 763 27.19 5.93 -21.73
CA PHE A 763 26.32 6.03 -20.54
C PHE A 763 25.58 7.38 -20.50
N THR A 764 26.30 8.48 -20.65
CA THR A 764 25.75 9.84 -20.57
C THR A 764 24.75 10.09 -21.68
N PHE A 765 25.07 9.70 -22.92
CA PHE A 765 24.17 9.83 -24.07
C PHE A 765 22.87 9.04 -23.86
N LYS A 766 22.96 7.78 -23.46
CA LYS A 766 21.81 6.90 -23.23
C LYS A 766 20.94 7.37 -22.08
N ASP A 767 21.55 7.90 -21.00
CA ASP A 767 20.82 8.49 -19.89
C ASP A 767 20.06 9.76 -20.30
N ASN A 768 20.73 10.68 -21.03
CA ASN A 768 20.11 11.89 -21.55
C ASN A 768 18.96 11.56 -22.52
N LEU A 769 19.14 10.56 -23.38
CA LEU A 769 18.09 10.12 -24.30
C LEU A 769 16.87 9.55 -23.56
N ARG A 770 17.08 8.75 -22.53
CA ARG A 770 15.98 8.24 -21.65
C ARG A 770 15.27 9.36 -20.91
N ARG A 771 16.05 10.30 -20.37
CA ARG A 771 15.49 11.47 -19.67
C ARG A 771 14.68 12.33 -20.60
N TYR A 772 15.16 12.60 -21.81
CA TYR A 772 14.45 13.38 -22.81
C TYR A 772 13.09 12.75 -23.15
N VAL A 773 13.08 11.46 -23.47
CA VAL A 773 11.84 10.73 -23.78
C VAL A 773 10.85 10.77 -22.62
N LYS A 774 11.29 10.56 -21.38
CA LYS A 774 10.42 10.65 -20.19
C LYS A 774 9.92 12.07 -19.95
N THR A 775 10.79 13.05 -20.01
CA THR A 775 10.47 14.44 -19.66
C THR A 775 9.59 15.08 -20.73
N TYR A 776 9.85 14.83 -22.04
CA TYR A 776 9.01 15.31 -23.13
C TYR A 776 7.59 14.76 -23.01
N ALA A 777 7.47 13.45 -22.89
CA ALA A 777 6.19 12.79 -22.67
C ALA A 777 5.42 13.36 -21.48
N PHE A 778 6.07 13.76 -20.41
CA PHE A 778 5.44 14.35 -19.23
C PHE A 778 5.06 15.83 -19.42
N ILE A 779 5.99 16.67 -19.89
CA ILE A 779 5.78 18.13 -19.97
C ILE A 779 4.68 18.49 -21.00
N THR A 780 4.56 17.76 -22.11
CA THR A 780 3.54 18.02 -23.15
C THR A 780 2.10 17.92 -22.65
N GLN A 781 1.88 17.40 -21.42
CA GLN A 781 0.56 17.33 -20.80
C GLN A 781 0.24 18.48 -19.89
N ILE A 782 1.28 19.06 -19.32
CA ILE A 782 1.17 20.20 -18.40
C ILE A 782 1.14 21.48 -19.21
N VAL A 783 1.91 21.52 -20.29
CA VAL A 783 2.08 22.69 -21.16
C VAL A 783 1.93 22.30 -22.64
N THR A 784 1.22 23.11 -23.42
CA THR A 784 1.15 22.94 -24.87
C THR A 784 2.43 23.48 -25.48
N PHE A 785 3.30 22.60 -25.99
CA PHE A 785 4.45 22.98 -26.80
C PHE A 785 4.04 23.21 -28.26
N LYS A 786 4.51 24.32 -28.85
CA LYS A 786 4.33 24.61 -30.28
C LYS A 786 5.61 24.35 -31.11
N ASP A 787 6.57 23.63 -30.50
CA ASP A 787 7.85 23.32 -31.14
C ASP A 787 7.83 21.92 -31.73
N ALA A 788 7.61 21.86 -33.07
CA ALA A 788 7.56 20.59 -33.80
C ALA A 788 8.91 19.86 -33.85
N SER A 789 10.04 20.55 -33.64
CA SER A 789 11.37 19.93 -33.63
C SER A 789 11.54 19.00 -32.43
N MET A 790 11.02 19.38 -31.27
CA MET A 790 11.04 18.58 -30.07
C MET A 790 10.21 17.28 -30.21
N GLU A 791 9.06 17.35 -30.87
CA GLU A 791 8.23 16.17 -31.12
C GLU A 791 8.92 15.18 -32.04
N LYS A 792 9.54 15.68 -33.12
CA LYS A 792 10.32 14.87 -34.05
C LYS A 792 11.49 14.17 -33.33
N LEU A 793 12.24 14.92 -32.53
CA LEU A 793 13.33 14.37 -31.74
C LEU A 793 12.82 13.33 -30.72
N TYR A 794 11.67 13.55 -30.10
CA TYR A 794 11.05 12.60 -29.18
C TYR A 794 10.72 11.28 -29.88
N LEU A 795 10.06 11.33 -31.05
CA LEU A 795 9.74 10.15 -31.84
C LEU A 795 11.00 9.38 -32.23
N TYR A 796 11.99 10.05 -32.79
CA TYR A 796 13.27 9.45 -33.15
C TYR A 796 13.97 8.81 -31.96
N SER A 797 14.09 9.53 -30.84
CA SER A 797 14.76 9.10 -29.62
C SER A 797 14.11 7.86 -29.01
N ARG A 798 12.79 7.78 -29.03
CA ARG A 798 12.01 6.63 -28.51
C ARG A 798 12.34 5.32 -29.25
N PHE A 799 12.53 5.38 -30.57
CA PHE A 799 12.90 4.22 -31.39
C PHE A 799 14.40 3.92 -31.32
N LEU A 800 15.25 4.94 -31.25
CA LEU A 800 16.68 4.77 -31.10
C LEU A 800 17.03 4.05 -29.80
N LEU A 801 16.42 4.43 -28.68
CA LEU A 801 16.63 3.76 -27.39
C LEU A 801 16.38 2.25 -27.41
N LYS A 802 15.39 1.81 -28.19
CA LYS A 802 15.09 0.37 -28.32
C LYS A 802 16.13 -0.38 -29.15
N LYS A 803 16.85 0.34 -30.04
CA LYS A 803 17.84 -0.24 -30.95
C LYS A 803 19.26 -0.19 -30.42
N LEU A 804 19.56 0.69 -29.45
CA LEU A 804 20.88 0.76 -28.84
C LEU A 804 21.24 -0.56 -28.15
N PRO A 805 22.50 -1.05 -28.26
CA PRO A 805 22.92 -2.29 -27.61
C PRO A 805 22.71 -2.26 -26.11
N PRO A 806 22.28 -3.38 -25.49
CA PRO A 806 22.22 -3.49 -24.05
C PRO A 806 23.62 -3.44 -23.42
N ASP A 807 23.74 -2.87 -22.22
CA ASP A 807 25.00 -2.86 -21.50
C ASP A 807 25.35 -4.29 -21.08
N LYS A 808 26.49 -4.84 -21.57
CA LYS A 808 26.94 -6.19 -21.19
C LYS A 808 27.38 -6.18 -19.72
N LYS A 809 26.71 -6.99 -18.89
CA LYS A 809 26.90 -7.03 -17.41
C LYS A 809 27.56 -8.31 -16.89
N SER A 810 28.27 -9.10 -17.67
CA SER A 810 28.84 -10.37 -17.17
C SER A 810 30.26 -10.19 -16.59
N LEU A 811 30.47 -10.74 -15.40
CA LEU A 811 31.81 -11.00 -14.84
C LEU A 811 32.15 -12.47 -15.07
N PRO A 812 33.42 -12.82 -15.28
CA PRO A 812 33.83 -14.21 -15.43
C PRO A 812 33.47 -15.04 -14.19
N ARG A 813 32.95 -16.24 -14.43
CA ARG A 813 32.55 -17.22 -13.42
C ARG A 813 33.70 -17.60 -12.46
N GLU A 814 34.89 -17.56 -12.96
CA GLU A 814 36.14 -17.87 -12.27
C GLU A 814 36.37 -17.02 -11.01
N ILE A 815 35.87 -15.79 -10.94
CA ILE A 815 36.02 -14.93 -9.77
C ILE A 815 35.23 -15.47 -8.58
N VAL A 816 34.05 -15.98 -8.83
CA VAL A 816 33.11 -16.40 -7.77
C VAL A 816 33.51 -17.77 -7.22
N GLU A 817 33.97 -18.65 -8.10
CA GLU A 817 34.38 -20.02 -7.73
C GLU A 817 35.69 -20.04 -6.92
N ASN A 818 36.48 -18.93 -6.97
CA ASN A 818 37.75 -18.78 -6.30
C ASN A 818 37.73 -17.88 -5.06
N ILE A 819 36.56 -17.73 -4.44
CA ILE A 819 36.42 -16.95 -3.21
C ILE A 819 35.72 -17.77 -2.15
N ASP A 820 36.31 -17.82 -0.96
CA ASP A 820 35.73 -18.45 0.22
C ASP A 820 35.20 -17.40 1.22
N MET A 821 34.18 -17.78 2.00
CA MET A 821 33.63 -16.94 3.06
C MET A 821 34.17 -17.36 4.43
N ASP A 822 35.01 -16.53 5.01
CA ASP A 822 35.49 -16.73 6.38
C ASP A 822 34.53 -16.04 7.36
N ARG A 823 34.02 -16.82 8.30
CA ARG A 823 33.28 -16.36 9.51
C ARG A 823 32.08 -15.45 9.26
N TYR A 824 31.09 -15.94 8.54
CA TYR A 824 29.80 -15.25 8.39
C TYR A 824 29.05 -15.14 9.74
N ARG A 825 28.70 -13.91 10.16
CA ARG A 825 27.92 -13.61 11.37
C ARG A 825 26.86 -12.58 11.10
N ILE A 826 25.72 -12.68 11.74
CA ILE A 826 24.62 -11.71 11.70
C ILE A 826 24.40 -11.16 13.10
N LYS A 827 24.37 -9.85 13.26
CA LYS A 827 24.18 -9.18 14.55
C LYS A 827 23.05 -8.14 14.42
N ALA A 828 22.13 -8.13 15.39
CA ALA A 828 21.13 -7.07 15.50
C ALA A 828 21.84 -5.75 15.82
N THR A 829 21.57 -4.71 15.04
CA THR A 829 22.19 -3.37 15.18
C THR A 829 21.22 -2.35 15.75
N TYR A 830 19.92 -2.59 15.59
CA TYR A 830 18.87 -1.72 16.12
C TYR A 830 17.63 -2.54 16.51
N LYS A 831 16.97 -2.10 17.57
CA LYS A 831 15.65 -2.62 17.99
C LYS A 831 14.87 -1.47 18.62
N GLY A 832 13.77 -1.04 17.99
CA GLY A 832 12.93 0.03 18.50
C GLY A 832 12.01 0.60 17.41
N GLY A 833 11.33 1.70 17.72
CA GLY A 833 10.47 2.40 16.78
C GLY A 833 11.21 3.46 15.96
N ILE A 834 10.90 3.58 14.69
CA ILE A 834 11.38 4.67 13.82
C ILE A 834 10.36 5.80 13.89
N THR A 835 10.74 6.91 14.53
CA THR A 835 9.86 8.07 14.68
C THR A 835 9.90 8.94 13.42
N LEU A 836 8.72 9.33 12.92
CA LEU A 836 8.53 10.27 11.82
C LEU A 836 8.19 11.66 12.36
N GLU A 837 8.64 12.69 11.67
CA GLU A 837 8.35 14.08 12.03
C GLU A 837 6.92 14.46 11.60
N LYS A 838 6.23 15.21 12.45
CA LYS A 838 4.90 15.79 12.19
C LYS A 838 5.04 17.03 11.30
N LYS A 839 5.34 16.83 10.03
CA LYS A 839 5.47 17.91 9.03
C LYS A 839 5.00 17.40 7.66
N GLU A 840 4.61 18.36 6.83
CA GLU A 840 4.24 18.11 5.44
C GLU A 840 5.39 17.44 4.68
N GLY A 841 5.07 16.41 3.91
CA GLY A 841 6.01 15.72 3.07
C GLY A 841 6.26 16.49 1.78
N GLN A 842 7.49 16.91 1.54
CA GLN A 842 7.87 17.59 0.31
C GLN A 842 8.50 16.61 -0.67
N ILE A 843 8.03 16.64 -1.93
CA ILE A 843 8.65 15.95 -3.05
C ILE A 843 9.36 17.02 -3.90
N ALA A 844 10.63 16.75 -4.25
CA ALA A 844 11.40 17.64 -5.09
C ALA A 844 10.93 17.59 -6.57
N PRO A 845 10.93 18.72 -7.30
CA PRO A 845 10.61 18.75 -8.73
C PRO A 845 11.66 17.99 -9.56
N LEU A 846 11.34 17.68 -10.82
CA LEU A 846 12.30 17.13 -11.77
C LEU A 846 13.41 18.16 -12.06
N THR A 847 14.65 17.72 -12.02
CA THR A 847 15.83 18.58 -12.29
C THR A 847 16.63 18.09 -13.49
N ALA A 848 17.30 19.04 -14.19
CA ALA A 848 18.17 18.74 -15.33
C ALA A 848 19.55 18.15 -14.93
N ILE A 849 19.82 17.89 -13.66
CA ILE A 849 21.12 17.42 -13.19
C ILE A 849 21.52 16.15 -13.92
N GLU A 850 22.55 16.23 -14.75
CA GLU A 850 23.18 15.06 -15.39
C GLU A 850 23.74 14.15 -14.29
N LYS A 851 23.35 12.88 -14.33
CA LYS A 851 24.05 11.88 -13.52
C LYS A 851 25.47 11.79 -14.06
N GLN A 852 26.44 12.15 -13.24
CA GLN A 852 27.84 11.89 -13.59
C GLN A 852 28.01 10.40 -13.89
N PRO A 853 28.66 10.05 -15.00
CA PRO A 853 28.97 8.66 -15.29
C PRO A 853 29.76 8.10 -14.12
N PRO A 854 29.47 6.87 -13.67
CA PRO A 854 30.31 6.26 -12.65
C PRO A 854 31.73 6.14 -13.23
N VAL A 855 32.68 6.77 -12.59
CA VAL A 855 34.11 6.62 -12.95
C VAL A 855 34.43 5.14 -12.90
N SER A 856 34.92 4.57 -14.01
CA SER A 856 35.33 3.17 -14.08
C SER A 856 36.71 3.06 -13.39
N GLU A 857 36.68 2.93 -12.06
CA GLU A 857 37.88 2.63 -11.29
C GLU A 857 38.13 1.13 -11.38
N TYR A 858 39.30 0.77 -11.94
CA TYR A 858 39.83 -0.60 -11.89
C TYR A 858 40.65 -0.74 -10.62
N ASP A 859 40.53 -1.87 -9.96
CA ASP A 859 41.31 -2.18 -8.78
C ASP A 859 41.63 -3.67 -8.74
N ARG A 860 42.67 -4.05 -8.02
CA ARG A 860 43.02 -5.46 -7.85
C ARG A 860 41.98 -6.19 -7.04
N LEU A 861 41.76 -7.47 -7.33
CA LEU A 861 40.75 -8.28 -6.64
C LEU A 861 40.97 -8.27 -5.12
N SER A 862 42.22 -8.30 -4.66
CA SER A 862 42.56 -8.20 -3.22
C SER A 862 42.09 -6.90 -2.60
N ALA A 863 42.24 -5.75 -3.29
CA ALA A 863 41.83 -4.44 -2.82
C ALA A 863 40.30 -4.32 -2.79
N ILE A 864 39.60 -4.88 -3.79
CA ILE A 864 38.13 -4.93 -3.83
C ILE A 864 37.59 -5.78 -2.68
N ILE A 865 38.18 -6.95 -2.43
CA ILE A 865 37.82 -7.84 -1.31
C ILE A 865 38.09 -7.14 0.04
N ALA A 866 39.22 -6.45 0.19
CA ALA A 866 39.55 -5.69 1.40
C ALA A 866 38.48 -4.63 1.69
N LYS A 867 38.03 -3.89 0.67
CA LYS A 867 37.00 -2.87 0.80
C LYS A 867 35.61 -3.45 1.13
N ILE A 868 35.26 -4.63 0.59
CA ILE A 868 34.04 -5.33 0.94
C ILE A 868 34.08 -5.81 2.40
N ASN A 869 35.21 -6.34 2.83
CA ASN A 869 35.44 -6.75 4.20
C ASN A 869 35.38 -5.57 5.19
N GLU A 870 35.82 -4.40 4.79
CA GLU A 870 35.75 -3.13 5.54
C GLU A 870 34.27 -2.68 5.73
N ILE A 871 33.46 -2.76 4.68
CA ILE A 871 32.02 -2.48 4.72
C ILE A 871 31.27 -3.53 5.58
N GLY A 872 31.76 -4.76 5.62
CA GLY A 872 31.27 -5.84 6.48
C GLY A 872 31.57 -5.66 7.97
N GLY A 873 32.17 -4.54 8.39
CA GLY A 873 32.25 -4.12 9.81
C GLY A 873 33.59 -4.36 10.50
N THR A 874 34.69 -4.63 9.78
CA THR A 874 36.04 -4.61 10.33
C THR A 874 36.75 -3.32 9.90
N GLN A 875 36.90 -2.35 10.81
CA GLN A 875 37.69 -1.12 10.60
C GLN A 875 39.20 -1.39 10.69
N LEU A 876 39.66 -2.51 10.16
CA LEU A 876 41.08 -2.87 10.19
C LEU A 876 41.69 -2.57 8.83
N THR A 877 42.74 -1.76 8.85
CA THR A 877 43.51 -1.35 7.67
C THR A 877 44.63 -2.38 7.33
N GLU A 878 45.23 -2.28 6.14
CA GLU A 878 46.41 -3.10 5.78
C GLU A 878 47.56 -2.89 6.76
N ASP A 879 47.75 -1.69 7.31
CA ASP A 879 48.74 -1.41 8.36
C ASP A 879 48.41 -2.17 9.66
N ASP A 880 47.13 -2.31 9.97
CA ASP A 880 46.75 -3.09 11.14
C ASP A 880 47.04 -4.59 10.96
N LYS A 881 46.95 -5.14 9.74
CA LYS A 881 47.37 -6.52 9.43
C LYS A 881 48.88 -6.76 9.70
N VAL A 882 49.72 -5.83 9.27
CA VAL A 882 51.17 -5.91 9.54
C VAL A 882 51.41 -5.93 11.05
N LYS A 883 50.64 -5.14 11.80
CA LYS A 883 50.73 -5.10 13.27
C LYS A 883 50.26 -6.41 13.92
N PHE A 884 49.19 -7.02 13.40
CA PHE A 884 48.75 -8.34 13.85
C PHE A 884 49.75 -9.44 13.53
N THR A 885 50.38 -9.39 12.35
CA THR A 885 51.44 -10.35 11.99
C THR A 885 52.62 -10.24 12.95
N ARG A 886 53.05 -8.99 13.26
CA ARG A 886 54.12 -8.75 14.25
C ARG A 886 53.72 -9.22 15.66
N LEU A 887 52.46 -9.07 16.05
CA LEU A 887 51.94 -9.53 17.34
C LEU A 887 51.95 -11.08 17.39
N ALA A 888 51.53 -11.73 16.32
CA ALA A 888 51.60 -13.18 16.16
C ALA A 888 53.06 -13.67 16.19
N ASP A 889 53.97 -13.00 15.45
CA ASP A 889 55.39 -13.35 15.42
C ASP A 889 56.04 -13.19 16.80
N LYS A 890 55.66 -12.15 17.57
CA LYS A 890 56.15 -11.90 18.91
C LYS A 890 55.75 -13.00 19.90
N ILE A 891 54.47 -13.43 19.85
CA ILE A 891 53.97 -14.54 20.66
C ILE A 891 54.54 -15.87 20.23
N TYR A 892 54.68 -16.10 18.90
CA TYR A 892 55.30 -17.32 18.37
C TYR A 892 56.80 -17.37 18.67
N GLY A 893 57.46 -16.20 18.74
CA GLY A 893 58.90 -16.07 19.11
C GLY A 893 59.18 -16.41 20.55
N ASP A 894 58.18 -16.41 21.45
CA ASP A 894 58.38 -16.71 22.88
C ASP A 894 58.86 -18.14 23.10
N ASN A 895 59.98 -18.31 23.78
CA ASN A 895 60.58 -19.62 24.00
C ASN A 895 59.70 -20.52 24.86
N HIS A 896 58.99 -19.98 25.83
CA HIS A 896 58.10 -20.72 26.72
C HIS A 896 56.89 -21.24 25.98
N PHE A 897 56.35 -20.46 25.05
CA PHE A 897 55.24 -20.87 24.17
C PHE A 897 55.70 -21.99 23.23
N LYS A 898 56.89 -21.87 22.59
CA LYS A 898 57.42 -22.93 21.70
C LYS A 898 57.67 -24.24 22.42
N GLU A 899 58.20 -24.20 23.59
CA GLU A 899 58.42 -25.42 24.40
C GLU A 899 57.13 -26.04 24.82
N SER A 900 56.13 -25.21 25.24
CA SER A 900 54.79 -25.65 25.62
C SER A 900 54.03 -26.28 24.50
N MET A 901 54.27 -25.86 23.23
CA MET A 901 53.64 -26.48 22.06
C MET A 901 54.02 -27.93 21.83
N LYS A 902 55.19 -28.37 22.29
CA LYS A 902 55.70 -29.76 22.16
C LYS A 902 55.06 -30.73 23.14
N THR A 903 54.55 -30.24 24.25
CA THR A 903 54.10 -31.06 25.38
C THR A 903 52.69 -30.89 25.84
N ASN A 904 51.97 -29.83 25.41
CA ASN A 904 50.65 -29.47 25.89
C ASN A 904 49.53 -29.67 24.89
N THR A 905 48.31 -29.87 25.40
CA THR A 905 47.10 -29.92 24.58
C THR A 905 46.72 -28.52 24.05
N LYS A 906 46.00 -28.46 22.93
CA LYS A 906 45.53 -27.21 22.35
C LYS A 906 44.78 -26.31 23.36
N SER A 907 44.02 -26.93 24.29
CA SER A 907 43.27 -26.20 25.31
C SER A 907 44.19 -25.51 26.32
N ASN A 908 45.24 -26.18 26.74
CA ASN A 908 46.23 -25.61 27.66
C ASN A 908 47.08 -24.50 27.00
N LEU A 909 47.46 -24.72 25.75
CA LEU A 909 48.15 -23.69 24.94
C LEU A 909 47.31 -22.43 24.76
N LYS A 910 46.00 -22.58 24.67
CA LYS A 910 45.06 -21.41 24.55
C LYS A 910 45.09 -20.57 25.83
N LEU A 911 45.27 -21.16 27.01
CA LEU A 911 45.40 -20.42 28.28
C LEU A 911 46.72 -19.66 28.34
N LEU A 912 47.83 -20.29 27.95
CA LEU A 912 49.13 -19.64 27.90
C LEU A 912 49.14 -18.52 26.86
N PHE A 913 48.58 -18.75 25.69
CA PHE A 913 48.43 -17.74 24.65
C PHE A 913 47.62 -16.51 25.13
N LYS A 914 46.55 -16.71 25.86
CA LYS A 914 45.74 -15.59 26.43
C LYS A 914 46.59 -14.69 27.31
N ARG A 915 47.42 -15.28 28.16
CA ARG A 915 48.34 -14.52 29.04
C ARG A 915 49.38 -13.73 28.23
N LEU A 916 50.06 -14.38 27.26
CA LEU A 916 51.07 -13.75 26.41
C LEU A 916 50.44 -12.65 25.53
N PHE A 917 49.24 -12.85 25.03
CA PHE A 917 48.52 -11.83 24.28
C PHE A 917 48.27 -10.58 25.14
N ASP A 918 47.83 -10.74 26.39
CA ASP A 918 47.55 -9.61 27.28
C ASP A 918 48.84 -8.89 27.66
N GLU A 919 49.99 -9.62 27.83
CA GLU A 919 51.31 -9.06 28.05
C GLU A 919 51.79 -8.25 26.84
N VAL A 920 51.66 -8.78 25.62
CA VAL A 920 52.08 -8.07 24.39
C VAL A 920 51.17 -6.88 24.10
N MET A 921 49.89 -6.95 24.44
CA MET A 921 48.95 -5.81 24.33
C MET A 921 49.30 -4.69 25.32
N ALA A 922 49.73 -5.01 26.52
CA ALA A 922 50.25 -4.01 27.48
C ALA A 922 51.48 -3.24 26.93
N ASP A 923 52.40 -3.96 26.28
CA ASP A 923 53.54 -3.35 25.59
C ASP A 923 53.11 -2.45 24.40
N MET A 924 52.03 -2.81 23.70
CA MET A 924 51.45 -1.97 22.64
C MET A 924 50.78 -0.68 23.16
N TYR A 925 50.28 -0.65 24.38
CA TYR A 925 49.78 0.56 24.99
C TYR A 925 50.82 1.69 25.01
N GLU A 926 52.07 1.35 25.28
CA GLU A 926 53.17 2.30 25.30
C GLU A 926 53.69 2.70 23.90
N ASN A 927 53.63 1.80 22.93
CA ASN A 927 54.25 1.96 21.62
C ASN A 927 53.27 2.34 20.49
N ASP A 928 51.97 2.00 20.57
CA ASP A 928 50.96 2.33 19.56
C ASP A 928 49.54 2.45 20.19
N LEU A 929 49.33 3.58 20.83
CA LEU A 929 48.10 3.91 21.52
C LEU A 929 46.85 3.86 20.57
N SER A 930 47.04 4.16 19.28
CA SER A 930 45.94 4.19 18.32
C SER A 930 45.45 2.79 17.98
N PHE A 931 46.35 1.86 17.80
CA PHE A 931 46.04 0.46 17.55
C PHE A 931 45.53 -0.24 18.82
N TYR A 932 46.11 0.05 19.98
CA TYR A 932 45.59 -0.42 21.26
C TYR A 932 44.15 -0.01 21.50
N LYS A 933 43.79 1.25 21.28
CA LYS A 933 42.41 1.74 21.43
C LYS A 933 41.43 1.09 20.46
N LYS A 934 41.85 0.72 19.25
CA LYS A 934 40.96 0.00 18.29
C LYS A 934 40.62 -1.41 18.77
N ILE A 935 41.51 -2.06 19.49
CA ILE A 935 41.33 -3.41 20.01
C ILE A 935 40.58 -3.38 21.35
N GLU A 936 41.02 -2.58 22.32
CA GLU A 936 40.49 -2.50 23.66
C GLU A 936 39.12 -1.77 23.74
N GLY A 937 38.85 -0.86 22.80
CA GLY A 937 37.60 -0.10 22.75
C GLY A 937 36.35 -0.97 22.48
N ASN A 938 36.54 -2.24 22.08
CA ASN A 938 35.45 -3.18 21.83
C ASN A 938 35.86 -4.60 22.29
N GLN A 939 35.33 -5.01 23.44
CA GLN A 939 35.65 -6.31 24.06
C GLN A 939 35.34 -7.51 23.14
N SER A 940 34.37 -7.40 22.29
CA SER A 940 34.02 -8.47 21.31
C SER A 940 35.09 -8.55 20.21
N VAL A 941 35.63 -7.42 19.76
CA VAL A 941 36.75 -7.36 18.79
C VAL A 941 38.01 -7.92 19.41
N ARG A 942 38.28 -7.61 20.65
CA ARG A 942 39.45 -8.12 21.38
C ARG A 942 39.43 -9.66 21.51
N GLU A 943 38.32 -10.25 21.91
CA GLU A 943 38.21 -11.70 22.03
C GLU A 943 38.26 -12.39 20.65
N LEU A 944 37.74 -11.78 19.63
CA LEU A 944 37.82 -12.28 18.26
C LEU A 944 39.26 -12.30 17.74
N ILE A 945 39.98 -11.24 18.01
CA ILE A 945 41.41 -11.12 17.64
C ILE A 945 42.26 -12.16 18.38
N LYS A 946 42.01 -12.34 19.70
CA LYS A 946 42.66 -13.38 20.48
C LYS A 946 42.48 -14.77 19.90
N GLU A 947 41.23 -15.10 19.52
CA GLU A 947 40.93 -16.43 18.95
C GLU A 947 41.63 -16.64 17.60
N ASN A 948 41.63 -15.63 16.73
CA ASN A 948 42.20 -15.71 15.39
C ASN A 948 43.73 -15.83 15.43
N LEU A 949 44.34 -14.98 16.23
CA LEU A 949 45.81 -15.02 16.40
C LEU A 949 46.24 -16.34 17.02
N PHE A 950 45.48 -16.92 17.95
CA PHE A 950 45.79 -18.22 18.52
C PHE A 950 45.76 -19.31 17.45
N GLU A 951 44.73 -19.36 16.59
CA GLU A 951 44.63 -20.37 15.53
C GLU A 951 45.79 -20.24 14.51
N ASP A 952 46.17 -18.98 14.15
CA ASP A 952 47.28 -18.70 13.24
C ASP A 952 48.63 -19.13 13.84
N VAL A 953 48.91 -18.74 15.09
CA VAL A 953 50.13 -19.10 15.80
C VAL A 953 50.24 -20.59 16.03
N PHE A 954 49.10 -21.24 16.36
CA PHE A 954 49.05 -22.70 16.56
C PHE A 954 49.29 -23.45 15.24
N LYS A 955 48.71 -23.00 14.12
CA LYS A 955 48.89 -23.61 12.80
C LYS A 955 50.36 -23.53 12.35
N ARG A 956 50.94 -22.33 12.46
CA ARG A 956 52.38 -22.12 12.15
C ARG A 956 53.31 -23.02 12.98
N GLY A 957 52.96 -23.21 14.25
CA GLY A 957 53.71 -24.10 15.11
C GLY A 957 53.60 -25.57 14.75
N MET A 958 52.45 -26.00 14.30
CA MET A 958 52.24 -27.37 13.79
C MET A 958 52.97 -27.60 12.45
N GLU A 959 52.94 -26.63 11.54
CA GLU A 959 53.67 -26.69 10.25
C GLU A 959 55.16 -26.67 10.40
N SER A 960 55.71 -26.08 11.47
CA SER A 960 57.15 -26.11 11.76
C SER A 960 57.62 -27.38 12.47
N GLN A 961 56.70 -28.27 12.89
CA GLN A 961 56.99 -29.56 13.50
C GLN A 961 56.89 -30.75 12.50
N LEU A 962 56.39 -30.53 11.30
CA LEU A 962 56.35 -31.40 10.15
C LEU A 962 57.60 -31.14 9.28
#